data_5c2ba006817bfc3430536822c0eac440
#
_entry.id   5c2ba006817bfc3430536822c0eac440
#
_cell.length_a   1.000
_cell.length_b   1.000
_cell.length_c   1.000
_cell.angle_alpha   90.00
_cell.angle_beta   90.00
_cell.angle_gamma   90.00
#
_symmetry.space_group_name_H-M   'P 1'
#
loop_
_entity.id
_entity.type
_entity.pdbx_description
1 polymer ?
#
loop_
_entity_poly.entity_id
_entity_poly.type
_entity_poly.pdbx_seq_one_letter_code
_entity_poly.pdbx_strand_id
1 'polypeptide(L)'
;MNWRDAEREYDDEVIGTTTLGRMFEETAERNANRPAQRYKGGVYDRSLTDDVLPAAEPDSFTAISYAEMRNIVRNLAAGFRDLGVESGDRVGIFSNTRMEWAQTDFALLGAGAVVTTVYTSSSPDQVSYLLDDPDADGVVVENQELLERVLEVEDELALEFIVSIDELDGYDDRDDILTLAELHERGAEAFDEEAYQEWVDEPAMDDLASLIYTSGTTGKPKGVQLTHSNFRSNVNQIRKRFAPRPDRDDDVPVIDSDCQAMSYLPLAHVFERTAGHFLLFASGACVAYAENPDTLQEDFSTVQPNTATSVPRVYEKIYDAIREQASESPVKKRIFEWATDVGVEYQRADSPGPILNTKRALADKLVFSTVREALGGEIEILISGGGSLSPELARLYHAMGLPIFEGYGLTETSPVVAVNPPEEPKIGTIGPTVTDVDISIDESVVDQDAFDDPGTVGELLTRGPNVTQGYWNKPSATDRAFTDAAQPDGGAALQDPDADAEGQWFRTGDVVHLREDGYIEFRDRVKQLIVLSTGKNVAPGPIEDAFAASEVVEQCMVVGDGEKFIGALLVPNVEHIREWADEEGIDLPDDLEALCDDDRVREYVQQEVDRANEDFEKHETIKQFELVPQEFTEENEMLTPTMKKKRRVIMDRFENRVDRIYDES
;
A
#
# COMPACT_ATOMS: atom_id res chain seq x y z
N MET A 1 29.70 14.72 -1.54
CA MET A 1 29.05 13.82 -0.57
C MET A 1 28.19 12.92 -1.43
N ASN A 2 28.16 11.62 -1.21
CA ASN A 2 27.22 10.80 -1.96
C ASN A 2 25.82 11.04 -1.38
N TRP A 3 24.76 10.72 -2.11
CA TRP A 3 23.40 11.00 -1.67
C TRP A 3 23.02 10.29 -0.36
N ARG A 4 23.61 9.11 -0.06
CA ARG A 4 23.35 8.36 1.19
C ARG A 4 23.91 9.08 2.41
N ASP A 5 25.13 9.66 2.29
CA ASP A 5 25.73 10.45 3.37
C ASP A 5 24.93 11.74 3.59
N ALA A 6 24.49 12.39 2.50
CA ALA A 6 23.69 13.60 2.58
C ALA A 6 22.31 13.34 3.19
N GLU A 7 21.65 12.22 2.84
CA GLU A 7 20.38 11.78 3.44
C GLU A 7 20.54 11.56 4.96
N ARG A 8 21.62 10.90 5.37
CA ARG A 8 21.85 10.61 6.79
C ARG A 8 22.04 11.89 7.62
N GLU A 9 22.81 12.85 7.09
CA GLU A 9 23.09 14.12 7.77
C GLU A 9 21.98 15.16 7.64
N TYR A 10 20.94 14.89 6.82
CA TYR A 10 19.87 15.85 6.56
C TYR A 10 18.97 16.05 7.78
N ASP A 11 18.68 17.31 8.06
CA ASP A 11 17.75 17.76 9.10
C ASP A 11 16.98 18.99 8.59
N ASP A 12 15.70 19.09 8.97
CA ASP A 12 14.85 20.23 8.68
C ASP A 12 13.76 20.37 9.77
N GLU A 13 12.89 21.36 9.62
CA GLU A 13 11.81 21.67 10.56
C GLU A 13 10.68 20.60 10.63
N VAL A 14 10.65 19.64 9.70
CA VAL A 14 9.69 18.53 9.66
C VAL A 14 10.20 17.37 10.50
N ILE A 15 11.52 17.15 10.49
CA ILE A 15 12.18 16.10 11.26
C ILE A 15 12.14 16.46 12.75
N GLY A 16 11.64 15.56 13.58
CA GLY A 16 11.51 15.85 15.00
C GLY A 16 11.19 14.61 15.84
N THR A 17 11.08 14.81 17.13
CA THR A 17 10.84 13.78 18.15
C THR A 17 9.59 14.10 18.99
N THR A 18 8.59 14.70 18.36
CA THR A 18 7.30 14.98 18.98
C THR A 18 6.28 13.91 18.61
N THR A 19 5.25 13.72 19.46
CA THR A 19 4.13 12.81 19.18
C THR A 19 3.39 13.19 17.90
N LEU A 20 2.60 12.27 17.33
CA LEU A 20 1.86 12.52 16.08
C LEU A 20 0.84 13.66 16.22
N GLY A 21 0.16 13.78 17.38
CA GLY A 21 -0.73 14.90 17.65
C GLY A 21 0.02 16.25 17.67
N ARG A 22 1.17 16.31 18.35
CA ARG A 22 2.03 17.50 18.37
C ARG A 22 2.61 17.82 17.00
N MET A 23 3.04 16.82 16.23
CA MET A 23 3.51 16.98 14.85
C MET A 23 2.45 17.66 13.97
N PHE A 24 1.19 17.22 14.07
CA PHE A 24 0.08 17.86 13.34
C PHE A 24 -0.10 19.33 13.74
N GLU A 25 -0.11 19.65 15.03
CA GLU A 25 -0.24 21.02 15.54
C GLU A 25 0.88 21.94 14.99
N GLU A 26 2.14 21.47 15.07
CA GLU A 26 3.30 22.21 14.56
C GLU A 26 3.20 22.46 13.05
N THR A 27 2.77 21.45 12.28
CA THR A 27 2.60 21.58 10.84
C THR A 27 1.46 22.51 10.49
N ALA A 28 0.32 22.39 11.16
CA ALA A 28 -0.83 23.26 10.92
C ALA A 28 -0.52 24.74 11.25
N GLU A 29 0.31 24.99 12.24
CA GLU A 29 0.80 26.34 12.54
C GLU A 29 1.71 26.88 11.43
N ARG A 30 2.71 26.09 10.99
CA ARG A 30 3.64 26.47 9.90
C ARG A 30 2.93 26.75 8.59
N ASN A 31 1.91 25.97 8.25
CA ASN A 31 1.21 25.99 6.96
C ASN A 31 -0.22 26.56 7.02
N ALA A 32 -0.58 27.32 8.04
CA ALA A 32 -1.95 27.72 8.37
C ALA A 32 -2.82 28.18 7.18
N ASN A 33 -2.24 28.93 6.24
CA ASN A 33 -2.96 29.48 5.08
C ASN A 33 -2.84 28.64 3.81
N ARG A 34 -2.15 27.47 3.86
CA ARG A 34 -2.02 26.57 2.72
C ARG A 34 -3.21 25.59 2.70
N PRO A 35 -3.60 25.07 1.54
CA PRO A 35 -4.58 24.00 1.48
C PRO A 35 -4.02 22.75 2.17
N ALA A 36 -4.83 22.12 3.05
CA ALA A 36 -4.49 20.87 3.76
C ALA A 36 -5.18 19.67 3.14
N GLN A 37 -6.47 19.81 2.88
CA GLN A 37 -7.29 18.71 2.36
C GLN A 37 -8.15 19.21 1.20
N ARG A 38 -8.42 18.29 0.24
CA ARG A 38 -9.42 18.48 -0.82
C ARG A 38 -10.42 17.34 -0.80
N TYR A 39 -11.67 17.64 -0.96
CA TYR A 39 -12.77 16.68 -1.00
C TYR A 39 -13.73 16.97 -2.14
N LYS A 40 -14.32 15.90 -2.69
CA LYS A 40 -15.30 15.97 -3.78
C LYS A 40 -16.71 16.19 -3.21
N GLY A 41 -17.46 17.10 -3.81
CA GLY A 41 -18.85 17.35 -3.44
C GLY A 41 -19.79 16.28 -3.96
N GLY A 42 -20.91 16.05 -3.23
CA GLY A 42 -21.97 15.13 -3.66
C GLY A 42 -21.69 13.63 -3.51
N VAL A 43 -20.56 13.25 -2.92
CA VAL A 43 -20.14 11.84 -2.78
C VAL A 43 -20.72 11.19 -1.50
N TYR A 44 -20.64 11.89 -0.39
CA TYR A 44 -21.02 11.39 0.93
C TYR A 44 -22.12 12.25 1.55
N ASP A 45 -22.94 11.64 2.40
CA ASP A 45 -23.97 12.32 3.20
C ASP A 45 -23.37 12.84 4.52
N ARG A 46 -22.36 13.72 4.40
CA ARG A 46 -21.56 14.24 5.50
C ARG A 46 -22.42 14.95 6.55
N SER A 47 -22.22 14.61 7.81
CA SER A 47 -22.83 15.38 8.91
C SER A 47 -22.13 16.75 9.10
N LEU A 48 -20.81 16.84 8.91
CA LEU A 48 -20.10 18.13 8.89
C LEU A 48 -20.45 18.90 7.62
N THR A 49 -21.36 19.86 7.73
CA THR A 49 -21.91 20.66 6.62
C THR A 49 -21.40 22.10 6.60
N ASP A 50 -22.04 22.97 5.82
CA ASP A 50 -21.71 24.36 5.49
C ASP A 50 -21.27 25.24 6.65
N ASP A 51 -21.67 24.94 7.88
CA ASP A 51 -21.26 25.70 9.08
C ASP A 51 -19.81 25.39 9.48
N VAL A 52 -19.28 24.22 9.07
CA VAL A 52 -17.92 23.75 9.40
C VAL A 52 -17.06 23.61 8.15
N LEU A 53 -17.62 23.04 7.07
CA LEU A 53 -16.93 22.84 5.79
C LEU A 53 -17.49 23.76 4.73
N PRO A 54 -16.63 24.33 3.83
CA PRO A 54 -17.11 25.04 2.65
C PRO A 54 -18.00 24.16 1.79
N ALA A 55 -19.06 24.72 1.22
CA ALA A 55 -19.90 24.00 0.27
C ALA A 55 -19.06 23.54 -0.95
N ALA A 56 -19.17 22.28 -1.32
CA ALA A 56 -18.56 21.72 -2.52
C ALA A 56 -19.66 21.42 -3.56
N GLU A 57 -19.50 21.94 -4.76
CA GLU A 57 -20.40 21.61 -5.87
C GLU A 57 -20.24 20.11 -6.24
N PRO A 58 -21.31 19.40 -6.62
CA PRO A 58 -21.20 18.02 -7.08
C PRO A 58 -20.10 17.83 -8.13
N ASP A 59 -19.38 16.74 -8.08
CA ASP A 59 -18.29 16.36 -8.98
C ASP A 59 -17.09 17.33 -9.03
N SER A 60 -17.03 18.30 -8.12
CA SER A 60 -15.90 19.22 -8.02
C SER A 60 -15.19 19.14 -6.67
N PHE A 61 -13.87 19.40 -6.69
CA PHE A 61 -13.05 19.39 -5.47
C PHE A 61 -12.99 20.77 -4.83
N THR A 62 -13.29 20.83 -3.54
CA THR A 62 -13.13 22.01 -2.69
C THR A 62 -12.01 21.76 -1.67
N ALA A 63 -11.30 22.80 -1.27
CA ALA A 63 -10.19 22.70 -0.33
C ALA A 63 -10.52 23.37 1.00
N ILE A 64 -9.97 22.82 2.09
CA ILE A 64 -9.82 23.49 3.38
C ILE A 64 -8.33 23.73 3.66
N SER A 65 -8.06 24.82 4.37
CA SER A 65 -6.71 25.19 4.80
C SER A 65 -6.28 24.39 6.04
N TYR A 66 -4.97 24.38 6.33
CA TYR A 66 -4.44 23.81 7.57
C TYR A 66 -5.05 24.47 8.83
N ALA A 67 -5.34 25.77 8.79
CA ALA A 67 -6.00 26.45 9.91
C ALA A 67 -7.44 25.95 10.12
N GLU A 68 -8.21 25.74 9.05
CA GLU A 68 -9.56 25.18 9.12
C GLU A 68 -9.53 23.73 9.59
N MET A 69 -8.67 22.88 9.01
CA MET A 69 -8.50 21.50 9.46
C MET A 69 -8.10 21.44 10.94
N ARG A 70 -7.16 22.27 11.38
CA ARG A 70 -6.74 22.37 12.80
C ARG A 70 -7.91 22.67 13.73
N ASN A 71 -8.78 23.60 13.35
CA ASN A 71 -9.96 23.94 14.16
C ASN A 71 -10.92 22.74 14.27
N ILE A 72 -11.15 22.02 13.16
CA ILE A 72 -11.99 20.82 13.16
C ILE A 72 -11.38 19.76 14.09
N VAL A 73 -10.09 19.44 13.91
CA VAL A 73 -9.37 18.46 14.72
C VAL A 73 -9.41 18.78 16.21
N ARG A 74 -9.21 20.05 16.60
CA ARG A 74 -9.26 20.52 17.99
C ARG A 74 -10.65 20.37 18.61
N ASN A 75 -11.69 20.73 17.87
CA ASN A 75 -13.06 20.58 18.35
C ASN A 75 -13.43 19.10 18.48
N LEU A 76 -13.07 18.25 17.50
CA LEU A 76 -13.30 16.81 17.60
C LEU A 76 -12.54 16.19 18.80
N ALA A 77 -11.27 16.58 19.03
CA ALA A 77 -10.51 16.12 20.19
C ALA A 77 -11.16 16.51 21.53
N ALA A 78 -11.65 17.75 21.63
CA ALA A 78 -12.40 18.21 22.81
C ALA A 78 -13.72 17.45 22.96
N GLY A 79 -14.41 17.12 21.86
CA GLY A 79 -15.61 16.30 21.87
C GLY A 79 -15.33 14.88 22.38
N PHE A 80 -14.26 14.22 21.92
CA PHE A 80 -13.85 12.92 22.45
C PHE A 80 -13.52 12.96 23.95
N ARG A 81 -12.80 13.98 24.39
CA ARG A 81 -12.53 14.19 25.84
C ARG A 81 -13.81 14.44 26.64
N ASP A 82 -14.79 15.14 26.09
CA ASP A 82 -16.10 15.35 26.75
C ASP A 82 -16.96 14.07 26.75
N LEU A 83 -16.76 13.14 25.84
CA LEU A 83 -17.33 11.78 25.88
C LEU A 83 -16.64 10.86 26.89
N GLY A 84 -15.54 11.30 27.53
CA GLY A 84 -14.83 10.54 28.54
C GLY A 84 -13.54 9.89 28.09
N VAL A 85 -13.12 10.07 26.82
CA VAL A 85 -11.85 9.50 26.32
C VAL A 85 -10.67 10.06 27.13
N GLU A 86 -9.88 9.17 27.72
CA GLU A 86 -8.67 9.48 28.45
C GLU A 86 -7.41 9.06 27.64
N SER A 87 -6.24 9.50 28.11
CA SER A 87 -4.97 9.10 27.48
C SER A 87 -4.76 7.58 27.57
N GLY A 88 -4.52 6.94 26.43
CA GLY A 88 -4.33 5.50 26.32
C GLY A 88 -5.61 4.69 26.05
N ASP A 89 -6.79 5.31 26.05
CA ASP A 89 -8.04 4.65 25.65
C ASP A 89 -8.02 4.30 24.17
N ARG A 90 -8.67 3.20 23.80
CA ARG A 90 -8.67 2.69 22.42
C ARG A 90 -9.97 3.05 21.74
N VAL A 91 -9.85 3.72 20.60
CA VAL A 91 -11.01 4.08 19.77
C VAL A 91 -10.85 3.51 18.36
N GLY A 92 -11.89 2.81 17.89
CA GLY A 92 -11.94 2.25 16.55
C GLY A 92 -12.23 3.30 15.49
N ILE A 93 -11.62 3.18 14.29
CA ILE A 93 -12.07 3.88 13.09
C ILE A 93 -12.47 2.82 12.04
N PHE A 94 -13.75 2.78 11.71
CA PHE A 94 -14.38 1.83 10.78
C PHE A 94 -14.98 2.62 9.61
N SER A 95 -14.13 3.04 8.69
CA SER A 95 -14.50 3.91 7.56
C SER A 95 -13.54 3.73 6.39
N ASN A 96 -14.04 3.98 5.19
CA ASN A 96 -13.22 4.13 3.98
C ASN A 96 -12.32 5.37 4.08
N THR A 97 -11.35 5.45 3.16
CA THR A 97 -10.45 6.59 3.05
C THR A 97 -11.20 7.82 2.59
N ARG A 98 -11.26 8.82 3.47
CA ARG A 98 -11.88 10.11 3.26
C ARG A 98 -11.29 11.17 4.19
N MET A 99 -11.54 12.44 3.94
CA MET A 99 -10.90 13.51 4.72
C MET A 99 -11.27 13.46 6.21
N GLU A 100 -12.50 13.05 6.55
CA GLU A 100 -12.99 12.96 7.93
C GLU A 100 -12.29 11.82 8.69
N TRP A 101 -11.86 10.77 8.00
CA TRP A 101 -11.01 9.73 8.59
C TRP A 101 -9.72 10.34 9.12
N ALA A 102 -9.05 11.16 8.31
CA ALA A 102 -7.80 11.83 8.68
C ALA A 102 -7.98 12.87 9.81
N GLN A 103 -9.09 13.59 9.78
CA GLN A 103 -9.44 14.54 10.85
C GLN A 103 -9.69 13.81 12.18
N THR A 104 -10.41 12.69 12.13
CA THR A 104 -10.70 11.84 13.29
C THR A 104 -9.43 11.24 13.88
N ASP A 105 -8.51 10.74 13.02
CA ASP A 105 -7.23 10.16 13.45
C ASP A 105 -6.39 11.19 14.23
N PHE A 106 -6.20 12.38 13.68
CA PHE A 106 -5.48 13.44 14.39
C PHE A 106 -6.23 13.94 15.63
N ALA A 107 -7.56 13.94 15.63
CA ALA A 107 -8.34 14.34 16.80
C ALA A 107 -8.19 13.33 17.96
N LEU A 108 -8.25 12.05 17.68
CA LEU A 108 -8.02 10.98 18.65
C LEU A 108 -6.58 11.02 19.20
N LEU A 109 -5.59 11.16 18.30
CA LEU A 109 -4.18 11.32 18.70
C LEU A 109 -3.95 12.60 19.51
N GLY A 110 -4.66 13.70 19.20
CA GLY A 110 -4.66 14.95 19.96
C GLY A 110 -5.37 14.85 21.30
N ALA A 111 -6.34 13.95 21.43
CA ALA A 111 -6.98 13.60 22.69
C ALA A 111 -6.16 12.58 23.51
N GLY A 112 -5.03 12.07 23.00
CA GLY A 112 -4.20 11.08 23.66
C GLY A 112 -4.67 9.63 23.50
N ALA A 113 -5.68 9.37 22.66
CA ALA A 113 -6.21 8.04 22.42
C ALA A 113 -5.31 7.18 21.53
N VAL A 114 -5.45 5.86 21.65
CA VAL A 114 -4.85 4.85 20.79
C VAL A 114 -5.85 4.45 19.69
N VAL A 115 -5.49 4.65 18.43
CA VAL A 115 -6.38 4.37 17.31
C VAL A 115 -6.28 2.91 16.90
N THR A 116 -7.40 2.18 16.89
CA THR A 116 -7.49 0.86 16.25
C THR A 116 -8.22 0.99 14.91
N THR A 117 -7.70 0.34 13.86
CA THR A 117 -8.24 0.50 12.51
C THR A 117 -9.04 -0.73 12.08
N VAL A 118 -10.22 -0.52 11.49
CA VAL A 118 -11.11 -1.58 11.00
C VAL A 118 -11.38 -1.36 9.52
N TYR A 119 -11.21 -2.42 8.71
CA TYR A 119 -11.52 -2.36 7.28
C TYR A 119 -13.02 -2.46 7.05
N THR A 120 -13.56 -1.68 6.13
CA THR A 120 -14.98 -1.65 5.78
C THR A 120 -15.53 -2.96 5.22
N SER A 121 -14.66 -3.84 4.73
CA SER A 121 -15.01 -5.20 4.33
C SER A 121 -15.18 -6.19 5.48
N SER A 122 -14.92 -5.78 6.75
CA SER A 122 -15.03 -6.66 7.91
C SER A 122 -16.48 -7.05 8.18
N SER A 123 -16.71 -8.37 8.37
CA SER A 123 -17.98 -8.90 8.82
C SER A 123 -18.29 -8.53 10.28
N PRO A 124 -19.53 -8.63 10.76
CA PRO A 124 -19.85 -8.37 12.16
C PRO A 124 -19.00 -9.16 13.15
N ASP A 125 -18.73 -10.47 12.91
CA ASP A 125 -17.86 -11.29 13.77
C ASP A 125 -16.40 -10.78 13.79
N GLN A 126 -15.93 -10.24 12.65
CA GLN A 126 -14.59 -9.64 12.58
C GLN A 126 -14.57 -8.30 13.30
N VAL A 127 -15.61 -7.48 13.15
CA VAL A 127 -15.76 -6.19 13.87
C VAL A 127 -15.77 -6.44 15.37
N SER A 128 -16.57 -7.42 15.86
CA SER A 128 -16.55 -7.82 17.26
C SER A 128 -15.14 -8.10 17.74
N TYR A 129 -14.39 -8.97 17.04
CA TYR A 129 -13.02 -9.30 17.45
C TYR A 129 -12.05 -8.10 17.42
N LEU A 130 -12.15 -7.23 16.39
CA LEU A 130 -11.25 -6.10 16.20
C LEU A 130 -11.49 -4.96 17.20
N LEU A 131 -12.66 -4.92 17.84
CA LEU A 131 -13.00 -3.95 18.89
C LEU A 131 -12.89 -4.54 20.30
N ASP A 132 -13.15 -5.85 20.49
CA ASP A 132 -13.04 -6.53 21.80
C ASP A 132 -11.58 -6.86 22.18
N ASP A 133 -10.74 -7.40 21.26
CA ASP A 133 -9.33 -7.75 21.58
C ASP A 133 -8.50 -6.54 22.06
N PRO A 134 -8.66 -5.32 21.51
CA PRO A 134 -8.03 -4.11 22.04
C PRO A 134 -8.76 -3.52 23.25
N ASP A 135 -9.93 -4.01 23.63
CA ASP A 135 -10.80 -3.43 24.66
C ASP A 135 -11.14 -1.97 24.30
N ALA A 136 -11.80 -1.77 23.14
CA ALA A 136 -12.10 -0.45 22.62
C ALA A 136 -13.22 0.23 23.40
N ASP A 137 -13.01 1.50 23.80
CA ASP A 137 -13.95 2.32 24.55
C ASP A 137 -15.02 2.96 23.63
N GLY A 138 -14.69 3.16 22.34
CA GLY A 138 -15.60 3.71 21.35
C GLY A 138 -15.22 3.37 19.93
N VAL A 139 -16.11 3.69 18.98
CA VAL A 139 -15.85 3.52 17.55
C VAL A 139 -16.43 4.66 16.73
N VAL A 140 -15.67 5.10 15.72
CA VAL A 140 -16.14 6.03 14.68
C VAL A 140 -16.42 5.22 13.44
N VAL A 141 -17.67 5.24 12.96
CA VAL A 141 -18.13 4.53 11.77
C VAL A 141 -18.38 5.50 10.62
N GLU A 142 -18.25 5.05 9.37
CA GLU A 142 -18.46 5.90 8.21
C GLU A 142 -19.90 6.38 8.08
N ASN A 143 -20.85 5.44 8.17
CA ASN A 143 -22.25 5.65 7.82
C ASN A 143 -23.18 4.67 8.55
N GLN A 144 -24.48 4.78 8.29
CA GLN A 144 -25.49 3.93 8.91
C GLN A 144 -25.30 2.43 8.61
N GLU A 145 -24.82 2.05 7.41
CA GLU A 145 -24.59 0.64 7.08
C GLU A 145 -23.52 0.03 7.99
N LEU A 146 -22.41 0.73 8.20
CA LEU A 146 -21.33 0.26 9.08
C LEU A 146 -21.71 0.36 10.56
N LEU A 147 -22.55 1.33 10.94
CA LEU A 147 -23.17 1.38 12.26
C LEU A 147 -24.00 0.13 12.54
N GLU A 148 -24.85 -0.27 11.61
CA GLU A 148 -25.70 -1.47 11.75
C GLU A 148 -24.85 -2.74 11.97
N ARG A 149 -23.69 -2.87 11.30
CA ARG A 149 -22.75 -3.99 11.54
C ARG A 149 -22.17 -4.00 12.95
N VAL A 150 -21.90 -2.84 13.53
CA VAL A 150 -21.44 -2.73 14.94
C VAL A 150 -22.58 -3.11 15.87
N LEU A 151 -23.80 -2.64 15.61
CA LEU A 151 -24.98 -2.92 16.43
C LEU A 151 -25.40 -4.40 16.41
N GLU A 152 -25.11 -5.16 15.35
CA GLU A 152 -25.35 -6.61 15.32
C GLU A 152 -24.53 -7.36 16.40
N VAL A 153 -23.42 -6.80 16.85
CA VAL A 153 -22.50 -7.40 17.84
C VAL A 153 -22.36 -6.55 19.10
N GLU A 154 -23.17 -5.51 19.27
CA GLU A 154 -23.10 -4.55 20.37
C GLU A 154 -23.11 -5.22 21.75
N ASP A 155 -23.93 -6.26 21.94
CA ASP A 155 -24.03 -7.01 23.19
C ASP A 155 -22.70 -7.72 23.58
N GLU A 156 -21.76 -7.88 22.66
CA GLU A 156 -20.44 -8.50 22.86
C GLU A 156 -19.35 -7.48 23.16
N LEU A 157 -19.62 -6.18 22.97
CA LEU A 157 -18.69 -5.08 23.07
C LEU A 157 -18.95 -4.23 24.32
N ALA A 158 -17.91 -3.56 24.81
CA ALA A 158 -18.01 -2.65 25.96
C ALA A 158 -17.93 -1.17 25.53
N LEU A 159 -18.45 -0.85 24.34
CA LEU A 159 -18.40 0.51 23.79
C LEU A 159 -19.20 1.50 24.65
N GLU A 160 -18.60 2.62 24.97
CA GLU A 160 -19.24 3.73 25.68
C GLU A 160 -19.92 4.72 24.72
N PHE A 161 -19.42 4.80 23.46
CA PHE A 161 -19.99 5.65 22.42
C PHE A 161 -19.73 5.11 21.02
N ILE A 162 -20.61 5.52 20.07
CA ILE A 162 -20.46 5.31 18.63
C ILE A 162 -20.65 6.67 17.94
N VAL A 163 -19.74 7.03 17.04
CA VAL A 163 -19.84 8.28 16.24
C VAL A 163 -19.93 7.94 14.76
N SER A 164 -20.96 8.44 14.08
CA SER A 164 -21.08 8.32 12.61
C SER A 164 -20.51 9.54 11.90
N ILE A 165 -19.70 9.34 10.88
CA ILE A 165 -19.17 10.43 10.03
C ILE A 165 -20.32 11.05 9.22
N ASP A 166 -21.16 10.21 8.64
CA ASP A 166 -22.33 10.65 7.85
C ASP A 166 -23.55 10.87 8.73
N GLU A 167 -24.57 11.54 8.18
CA GLU A 167 -25.87 11.72 8.80
C GLU A 167 -26.52 10.36 9.14
N LEU A 168 -27.33 10.34 10.18
CA LEU A 168 -28.04 9.16 10.64
C LEU A 168 -29.54 9.40 10.67
N ASP A 169 -30.31 8.38 10.31
CA ASP A 169 -31.77 8.38 10.45
C ASP A 169 -32.21 7.42 11.58
N GLY A 170 -33.00 7.93 12.54
CA GLY A 170 -33.72 7.07 13.47
C GLY A 170 -32.98 6.66 14.76
N TYR A 171 -31.89 7.34 15.10
CA TYR A 171 -31.11 7.09 16.32
C TYR A 171 -31.22 8.19 17.37
N ASP A 172 -32.15 9.15 17.22
CA ASP A 172 -32.32 10.31 18.12
C ASP A 172 -32.62 9.92 19.59
N ASP A 173 -33.05 8.69 19.85
CA ASP A 173 -33.35 8.17 21.20
C ASP A 173 -32.13 7.48 21.87
N ARG A 174 -30.94 7.46 21.20
CA ARG A 174 -29.69 6.82 21.66
C ARG A 174 -28.67 7.90 22.01
N ASP A 175 -28.51 8.17 23.30
CA ASP A 175 -27.56 9.19 23.81
C ASP A 175 -26.07 8.81 23.59
N ASP A 176 -25.80 7.54 23.32
CA ASP A 176 -24.48 6.95 23.07
C ASP A 176 -24.10 6.88 21.58
N ILE A 177 -25.01 7.22 20.68
CA ILE A 177 -24.78 7.31 19.23
C ILE A 177 -24.89 8.76 18.79
N LEU A 178 -23.83 9.30 18.19
CA LEU A 178 -23.76 10.68 17.74
C LEU A 178 -23.29 10.73 16.26
N THR A 179 -23.61 11.84 15.61
CA THR A 179 -22.94 12.20 14.35
C THR A 179 -21.62 12.93 14.63
N LEU A 180 -20.72 12.97 13.63
CA LEU A 180 -19.47 13.71 13.74
C LEU A 180 -19.72 15.22 13.93
N ALA A 181 -20.81 15.75 13.37
CA ALA A 181 -21.24 17.14 13.59
C ALA A 181 -21.63 17.41 15.03
N GLU A 182 -22.42 16.52 15.65
CA GLU A 182 -22.80 16.64 17.07
C GLU A 182 -21.58 16.55 17.99
N LEU A 183 -20.64 15.64 17.69
CA LEU A 183 -19.37 15.56 18.40
C LEU A 183 -18.55 16.85 18.26
N HIS A 184 -18.46 17.41 17.04
CA HIS A 184 -17.77 18.66 16.78
C HIS A 184 -18.40 19.86 17.51
N GLU A 185 -19.74 19.99 17.49
CA GLU A 185 -20.48 21.03 18.21
C GLU A 185 -20.24 20.94 19.71
N ARG A 186 -20.37 19.75 20.27
CA ARG A 186 -20.09 19.44 21.69
C ARG A 186 -18.67 19.81 22.06
N GLY A 187 -17.71 19.46 21.21
CA GLY A 187 -16.31 19.81 21.43
C GLY A 187 -16.05 21.31 21.30
N ALA A 188 -16.69 22.01 20.37
CA ALA A 188 -16.55 23.48 20.23
C ALA A 188 -17.09 24.23 21.47
N GLU A 189 -18.14 23.71 22.13
CA GLU A 189 -18.64 24.24 23.38
C GLU A 189 -17.72 23.96 24.58
N ALA A 190 -17.06 22.79 24.60
CA ALA A 190 -16.17 22.34 25.66
C ALA A 190 -14.71 22.78 25.49
N PHE A 191 -14.33 23.29 24.32
CA PHE A 191 -12.93 23.59 23.97
C PHE A 191 -12.27 24.58 24.91
N ASP A 192 -11.15 24.21 25.50
CA ASP A 192 -10.24 25.04 26.23
C ASP A 192 -8.81 24.87 25.70
N GLU A 193 -8.18 25.96 25.29
CA GLU A 193 -6.85 25.92 24.67
C GLU A 193 -5.77 25.37 25.60
N GLU A 194 -5.81 25.72 26.91
CA GLU A 194 -4.80 25.26 27.87
C GLU A 194 -4.95 23.75 28.13
N ALA A 195 -6.18 23.29 28.32
CA ALA A 195 -6.47 21.86 28.46
C ALA A 195 -6.09 21.06 27.20
N TYR A 196 -6.41 21.57 26.01
CA TYR A 196 -6.03 20.92 24.74
C TYR A 196 -4.52 20.75 24.60
N GLN A 197 -3.75 21.80 24.94
CA GLN A 197 -2.29 21.71 24.87
C GLN A 197 -1.74 20.67 25.87
N GLU A 198 -2.36 20.54 27.05
CA GLU A 198 -2.02 19.51 28.04
C GLU A 198 -2.30 18.11 27.47
N TRP A 199 -3.43 17.87 26.79
CA TRP A 199 -3.78 16.57 26.23
C TRP A 199 -2.83 16.15 25.08
N VAL A 200 -2.46 17.09 24.22
CA VAL A 200 -1.53 16.82 23.10
C VAL A 200 -0.13 16.48 23.59
N ASP A 201 0.27 17.03 24.76
CA ASP A 201 1.59 16.80 25.37
C ASP A 201 1.59 15.66 26.42
N GLU A 202 0.41 15.10 26.76
CA GLU A 202 0.27 14.04 27.74
C GLU A 202 0.95 12.73 27.32
N PRO A 203 0.78 12.23 26.06
CA PRO A 203 1.44 11.01 25.62
C PRO A 203 2.94 11.17 25.47
N ALA A 204 3.70 10.18 25.93
CA ALA A 204 5.12 10.06 25.64
C ALA A 204 5.37 9.43 24.25
N MET A 205 6.59 9.58 23.72
CA MET A 205 6.96 8.99 22.44
C MET A 205 6.84 7.46 22.40
N ASP A 206 7.07 6.80 23.52
CA ASP A 206 7.01 5.34 23.66
C ASP A 206 5.60 4.82 23.97
N ASP A 207 4.62 5.70 24.18
CA ASP A 207 3.22 5.31 24.33
C ASP A 207 2.63 4.86 23.00
N LEU A 208 1.62 3.97 23.09
CA LEU A 208 0.93 3.48 21.89
C LEU A 208 0.19 4.64 21.20
N ALA A 209 0.37 4.72 19.89
CA ALA A 209 -0.43 5.57 19.01
C ALA A 209 -1.50 4.75 18.28
N SER A 210 -1.22 3.48 18.01
CA SER A 210 -2.15 2.65 17.25
C SER A 210 -1.98 1.14 17.47
N LEU A 211 -3.09 0.43 17.30
CA LEU A 211 -3.14 -1.01 17.11
C LEU A 211 -3.66 -1.31 15.69
N ILE A 212 -2.81 -1.87 14.85
CA ILE A 212 -3.20 -2.26 13.48
C ILE A 212 -3.20 -3.77 13.37
N TYR A 213 -4.36 -4.33 13.01
CA TYR A 213 -4.55 -5.77 12.94
C TYR A 213 -4.12 -6.34 11.60
N THR A 214 -3.19 -7.31 11.62
CA THR A 214 -2.69 -8.00 10.43
C THR A 214 -3.23 -9.42 10.38
N SER A 215 -3.72 -9.84 9.20
CA SER A 215 -4.09 -11.22 8.95
C SER A 215 -2.83 -12.08 8.88
N GLY A 216 -2.49 -12.78 9.97
CA GLY A 216 -1.48 -13.83 9.92
C GLY A 216 -1.93 -14.99 9.03
N THR A 217 -1.01 -15.66 8.36
CA THR A 217 -1.28 -16.80 7.45
C THR A 217 -1.97 -18.01 8.13
N THR A 218 -2.15 -18.02 9.44
CA THR A 218 -2.60 -19.20 10.20
C THR A 218 -3.41 -18.87 11.46
N GLY A 219 -4.40 -17.97 11.43
CA GLY A 219 -5.21 -17.72 12.62
C GLY A 219 -5.94 -16.38 12.63
N LYS A 220 -6.48 -16.00 13.80
CA LYS A 220 -7.08 -14.68 14.01
C LYS A 220 -6.04 -13.58 13.80
N PRO A 221 -6.44 -12.41 13.28
CA PRO A 221 -5.55 -11.25 13.14
C PRO A 221 -4.85 -10.89 14.46
N LYS A 222 -3.65 -10.32 14.36
CA LYS A 222 -2.86 -9.88 15.52
C LYS A 222 -2.72 -8.36 15.50
N GLY A 223 -3.04 -7.70 16.61
CA GLY A 223 -2.85 -6.26 16.77
C GLY A 223 -1.36 -5.94 16.92
N VAL A 224 -0.80 -5.25 15.94
CA VAL A 224 0.59 -4.76 15.99
C VAL A 224 0.61 -3.49 16.84
N GLN A 225 1.49 -3.47 17.85
CA GLN A 225 1.64 -2.33 18.75
C GLN A 225 2.56 -1.29 18.14
N LEU A 226 2.02 -0.14 17.74
CA LEU A 226 2.77 0.95 17.12
C LEU A 226 2.73 2.19 18.02
N THR A 227 3.91 2.62 18.46
CA THR A 227 4.08 3.81 19.31
C THR A 227 4.15 5.09 18.47
N HIS A 228 4.01 6.24 19.12
CA HIS A 228 4.30 7.53 18.49
C HIS A 228 5.73 7.57 17.93
N SER A 229 6.69 7.00 18.67
CA SER A 229 8.09 6.88 18.24
C SER A 229 8.26 6.07 16.98
N ASN A 230 7.57 4.94 16.84
CA ASN A 230 7.66 4.09 15.66
C ASN A 230 7.22 4.85 14.39
N PHE A 231 6.03 5.44 14.39
CA PHE A 231 5.53 6.23 13.27
C PHE A 231 6.39 7.47 13.01
N ARG A 232 6.72 8.22 14.07
CA ARG A 232 7.48 9.47 13.95
C ARG A 232 8.88 9.24 13.36
N SER A 233 9.55 8.18 13.81
CA SER A 233 10.84 7.77 13.24
C SER A 233 10.72 7.42 11.78
N ASN A 234 9.68 6.68 11.37
CA ASN A 234 9.50 6.30 9.97
C ASN A 234 9.15 7.51 9.10
N VAL A 235 8.33 8.45 9.58
CA VAL A 235 8.10 9.75 8.91
C VAL A 235 9.41 10.49 8.70
N ASN A 236 10.28 10.59 9.72
CA ASN A 236 11.59 11.23 9.63
C ASN A 236 12.49 10.54 8.59
N GLN A 237 12.54 9.20 8.59
CA GLN A 237 13.33 8.38 7.67
C GLN A 237 12.89 8.60 6.21
N ILE A 238 11.58 8.58 5.95
CA ILE A 238 11.03 8.82 4.60
C ILE A 238 11.21 10.30 4.21
N ARG A 239 11.06 11.22 5.16
CA ARG A 239 11.32 12.66 4.93
C ARG A 239 12.77 12.87 4.47
N LYS A 240 13.76 12.27 5.12
CA LYS A 240 15.16 12.32 4.71
C LYS A 240 15.36 11.80 3.27
N ARG A 241 14.62 10.73 2.89
CA ARG A 241 14.66 10.12 1.55
C ARG A 241 14.05 11.01 0.46
N PHE A 242 12.99 11.76 0.73
CA PHE A 242 12.22 12.51 -0.28
C PHE A 242 12.20 14.04 -0.07
N ALA A 243 12.90 14.57 0.94
CA ALA A 243 12.94 16.00 1.22
C ALA A 243 13.72 16.82 0.16
N PRO A 244 13.48 18.13 0.06
CA PRO A 244 14.24 19.05 -0.80
C PRO A 244 15.64 19.32 -0.22
N ARG A 245 16.52 18.32 -0.23
CA ARG A 245 17.87 18.44 0.31
C ARG A 245 18.77 19.34 -0.55
N PRO A 246 19.72 20.10 0.05
CA PRO A 246 20.61 21.00 -0.67
C PRO A 246 21.59 20.33 -1.64
N ASP A 247 21.81 19.00 -1.52
CA ASP A 247 22.67 18.21 -2.38
C ASP A 247 21.97 17.70 -3.65
N ARG A 248 20.63 17.87 -3.74
CA ARG A 248 19.84 17.42 -4.88
C ARG A 248 19.91 18.38 -6.04
N ASP A 249 19.90 17.84 -7.23
CA ASP A 249 19.70 18.59 -8.46
C ASP A 249 18.21 19.00 -8.56
N ASP A 250 17.93 20.13 -9.23
CA ASP A 250 16.58 20.71 -9.32
C ASP A 250 15.57 19.80 -10.07
N ASP A 251 16.04 18.80 -10.80
CA ASP A 251 15.23 17.83 -11.54
C ASP A 251 14.91 16.55 -10.74
N VAL A 252 15.43 16.39 -9.54
CA VAL A 252 15.09 15.28 -8.66
C VAL A 252 13.81 15.61 -7.90
N PRO A 253 12.74 14.79 -8.04
CA PRO A 253 11.47 15.10 -7.41
C PRO A 253 11.54 14.97 -5.88
N VAL A 254 10.76 15.82 -5.20
CA VAL A 254 10.73 15.92 -3.74
C VAL A 254 9.30 15.94 -3.21
N ILE A 255 9.14 15.64 -1.92
CA ILE A 255 7.88 15.80 -1.19
C ILE A 255 8.04 16.97 -0.21
N ASP A 256 7.28 18.03 -0.44
CA ASP A 256 7.28 19.25 0.39
C ASP A 256 5.88 19.88 0.50
N SER A 257 5.81 21.10 1.00
CA SER A 257 4.56 21.82 1.19
C SER A 257 3.90 22.32 -0.11
N ASP A 258 4.56 22.23 -1.25
CA ASP A 258 3.97 22.54 -2.57
C ASP A 258 3.34 21.32 -3.22
N CYS A 259 3.55 20.13 -2.63
CA CYS A 259 2.97 18.88 -3.12
C CYS A 259 1.46 18.80 -2.91
N GLN A 260 0.81 18.21 -3.91
CA GLN A 260 -0.58 17.81 -3.88
C GLN A 260 -0.66 16.31 -4.13
N ALA A 261 -1.20 15.58 -3.16
CA ALA A 261 -1.32 14.14 -3.21
C ALA A 261 -2.75 13.68 -3.49
N MET A 262 -2.89 12.50 -4.12
CA MET A 262 -4.15 11.77 -4.18
C MET A 262 -4.09 10.58 -3.23
N SER A 263 -5.02 10.53 -2.27
CA SER A 263 -5.20 9.42 -1.33
C SER A 263 -6.44 8.61 -1.68
N TYR A 264 -6.27 7.31 -1.85
CA TYR A 264 -7.34 6.36 -2.22
C TYR A 264 -7.12 4.94 -1.68
N LEU A 265 -5.91 4.63 -1.20
CA LEU A 265 -5.67 3.37 -0.50
C LEU A 265 -6.29 3.42 0.90
N PRO A 266 -6.61 2.26 1.51
CA PRO A 266 -7.20 2.25 2.85
C PRO A 266 -6.29 2.90 3.90
N LEU A 267 -6.74 3.99 4.54
CA LEU A 267 -6.06 4.61 5.69
C LEU A 267 -6.01 3.69 6.92
N ALA A 268 -6.87 2.67 6.95
CA ALA A 268 -6.78 1.58 7.92
C ALA A 268 -5.49 0.76 7.77
N HIS A 269 -4.83 0.80 6.61
CA HIS A 269 -3.57 0.12 6.37
C HIS A 269 -2.38 1.02 6.70
N VAL A 270 -1.37 0.48 7.38
CA VAL A 270 -0.18 1.22 7.82
C VAL A 270 0.54 1.96 6.69
N PHE A 271 0.57 1.42 5.47
CA PHE A 271 1.25 2.03 4.32
C PHE A 271 0.64 3.37 3.95
N GLU A 272 -0.66 3.43 3.70
CA GLU A 272 -1.34 4.70 3.37
C GLU A 272 -1.31 5.65 4.57
N ARG A 273 -1.53 5.13 5.79
CA ARG A 273 -1.53 5.96 6.98
C ARG A 273 -0.16 6.59 7.28
N THR A 274 0.95 5.95 6.95
CA THR A 274 2.29 6.54 7.12
C THR A 274 2.70 7.38 5.93
N ALA A 275 2.68 6.82 4.71
CA ALA A 275 3.21 7.49 3.51
C ALA A 275 2.20 8.46 2.88
N GLY A 276 0.91 8.10 2.81
CA GLY A 276 -0.16 8.92 2.23
C GLY A 276 -0.81 9.91 3.21
N HIS A 277 -0.54 9.79 4.52
CA HIS A 277 -1.16 10.63 5.54
C HIS A 277 -0.09 11.30 6.43
N PHE A 278 0.55 10.59 7.38
CA PHE A 278 1.46 11.24 8.34
C PHE A 278 2.62 11.98 7.66
N LEU A 279 3.29 11.38 6.69
CA LEU A 279 4.39 12.00 5.95
C LEU A 279 3.93 13.26 5.19
N LEU A 280 2.82 13.16 4.47
CA LEU A 280 2.32 14.26 3.66
C LEU A 280 1.89 15.45 4.53
N PHE A 281 1.12 15.19 5.59
CA PHE A 281 0.75 16.25 6.52
C PHE A 281 1.97 16.82 7.25
N ALA A 282 2.92 16.00 7.72
CA ALA A 282 4.17 16.50 8.32
C ALA A 282 4.93 17.42 7.36
N SER A 283 4.93 17.11 6.06
CA SER A 283 5.59 17.91 5.02
C SER A 283 4.81 19.15 4.61
N GLY A 284 3.59 19.36 5.11
CA GLY A 284 2.74 20.51 4.75
C GLY A 284 2.06 20.37 3.39
N ALA A 285 2.03 19.17 2.79
CA ALA A 285 1.39 18.88 1.52
C ALA A 285 -0.15 18.96 1.60
N CYS A 286 -0.81 19.11 0.44
CA CYS A 286 -2.26 19.03 0.34
C CYS A 286 -2.68 17.62 -0.06
N VAL A 287 -3.62 16.99 0.67
CA VAL A 287 -4.13 15.65 0.39
C VAL A 287 -5.54 15.74 -0.18
N ALA A 288 -5.74 15.25 -1.40
CA ALA A 288 -7.06 15.09 -2.02
C ALA A 288 -7.52 13.64 -1.86
N TYR A 289 -8.78 13.45 -1.54
CA TYR A 289 -9.37 12.12 -1.35
C TYR A 289 -10.22 11.75 -2.57
N ALA A 290 -9.86 10.64 -3.23
CA ALA A 290 -10.63 10.13 -4.36
C ALA A 290 -11.99 9.61 -3.87
N GLU A 291 -12.97 9.63 -4.77
CA GLU A 291 -14.30 9.11 -4.46
C GLU A 291 -14.28 7.59 -4.27
N ASN A 292 -13.77 6.88 -5.27
CA ASN A 292 -13.63 5.43 -5.28
C ASN A 292 -12.62 5.00 -6.37
N PRO A 293 -12.25 3.72 -6.45
CA PRO A 293 -11.31 3.24 -7.46
C PRO A 293 -11.78 3.40 -8.92
N ASP A 294 -13.08 3.41 -9.18
CA ASP A 294 -13.62 3.48 -10.54
C ASP A 294 -13.59 4.91 -11.11
N THR A 295 -13.66 5.93 -10.23
CA THR A 295 -13.54 7.35 -10.62
C THR A 295 -12.11 7.88 -10.61
N LEU A 296 -11.14 7.06 -10.23
CA LEU A 296 -9.76 7.47 -9.96
C LEU A 296 -9.12 8.26 -11.10
N GLN A 297 -9.34 7.84 -12.37
CA GLN A 297 -8.79 8.55 -13.52
C GLN A 297 -9.36 9.96 -13.66
N GLU A 298 -10.67 10.14 -13.45
CA GLU A 298 -11.33 11.44 -13.47
C GLU A 298 -10.84 12.33 -12.33
N ASP A 299 -10.72 11.77 -11.15
CA ASP A 299 -10.25 12.46 -9.95
C ASP A 299 -8.79 12.91 -10.12
N PHE A 300 -7.90 12.06 -10.66
CA PHE A 300 -6.52 12.45 -11.02
C PHE A 300 -6.49 13.60 -12.04
N SER A 301 -7.31 13.53 -13.09
CA SER A 301 -7.40 14.58 -14.10
C SER A 301 -7.88 15.93 -13.52
N THR A 302 -8.82 15.88 -12.54
CA THR A 302 -9.39 17.08 -11.91
C THR A 302 -8.46 17.67 -10.85
N VAL A 303 -7.86 16.84 -10.01
CA VAL A 303 -6.99 17.25 -8.91
C VAL A 303 -5.60 17.64 -9.41
N GLN A 304 -5.08 16.95 -10.42
CA GLN A 304 -3.73 17.10 -10.95
C GLN A 304 -2.65 16.90 -9.84
N PRO A 305 -2.64 15.74 -9.16
CA PRO A 305 -1.66 15.51 -8.10
C PRO A 305 -0.27 15.34 -8.69
N ASN A 306 0.75 15.70 -7.90
CA ASN A 306 2.15 15.39 -8.24
C ASN A 306 2.70 14.19 -7.50
N THR A 307 1.99 13.67 -6.50
CA THR A 307 2.37 12.42 -5.82
C THR A 307 1.16 11.56 -5.47
N ALA A 308 1.38 10.24 -5.46
CA ALA A 308 0.41 9.27 -4.94
C ALA A 308 1.12 7.99 -4.46
N THR A 309 0.55 7.38 -3.43
CA THR A 309 0.87 6.02 -3.00
C THR A 309 -0.06 5.03 -3.69
N SER A 310 0.45 3.87 -4.09
CA SER A 310 -0.35 2.84 -4.74
C SER A 310 0.19 1.43 -4.49
N VAL A 311 -0.56 0.45 -4.93
CA VAL A 311 -0.18 -0.96 -4.93
C VAL A 311 -0.04 -1.47 -6.37
N PRO A 312 0.75 -2.53 -6.63
CA PRO A 312 0.99 -3.05 -7.98
C PRO A 312 -0.27 -3.26 -8.81
N ARG A 313 -1.32 -3.85 -8.22
CA ARG A 313 -2.58 -4.13 -8.93
C ARG A 313 -3.29 -2.88 -9.46
N VAL A 314 -3.17 -1.75 -8.79
CA VAL A 314 -3.73 -0.47 -9.29
C VAL A 314 -2.96 0.02 -10.49
N TYR A 315 -1.62 -0.10 -10.48
CA TYR A 315 -0.80 0.24 -11.65
C TYR A 315 -1.10 -0.65 -12.85
N GLU A 316 -1.33 -1.95 -12.63
CA GLU A 316 -1.79 -2.88 -13.67
C GLU A 316 -3.12 -2.40 -14.28
N LYS A 317 -4.15 -2.16 -13.47
CA LYS A 317 -5.46 -1.67 -13.92
C LYS A 317 -5.39 -0.34 -14.67
N ILE A 318 -4.59 0.61 -14.20
CA ILE A 318 -4.38 1.90 -14.90
C ILE A 318 -3.74 1.63 -16.26
N TYR A 319 -2.71 0.77 -16.34
CA TYR A 319 -2.05 0.44 -17.60
C TYR A 319 -3.01 -0.25 -18.57
N ASP A 320 -3.83 -1.19 -18.09
CA ASP A 320 -4.83 -1.88 -18.91
C ASP A 320 -5.86 -0.91 -19.47
N ALA A 321 -6.38 0.01 -18.66
CA ALA A 321 -7.31 1.04 -19.13
C ALA A 321 -6.69 1.97 -20.20
N ILE A 322 -5.41 2.33 -20.05
CA ILE A 322 -4.68 3.12 -21.04
C ILE A 322 -4.53 2.34 -22.35
N ARG A 323 -4.18 1.05 -22.27
CA ARG A 323 -4.01 0.15 -23.39
C ARG A 323 -5.32 -0.06 -24.15
N GLU A 324 -6.43 -0.26 -23.43
CA GLU A 324 -7.78 -0.38 -24.01
C GLU A 324 -8.15 0.87 -24.81
N GLN A 325 -7.99 2.06 -24.23
CA GLN A 325 -8.23 3.32 -24.96
C GLN A 325 -7.34 3.46 -26.22
N ALA A 326 -6.08 3.02 -26.14
CA ALA A 326 -5.17 3.01 -27.29
C ALA A 326 -5.61 2.00 -28.35
N SER A 327 -6.32 0.94 -27.99
CA SER A 327 -6.76 -0.15 -28.86
C SER A 327 -8.05 0.15 -29.64
N GLU A 328 -8.74 1.28 -29.41
CA GLU A 328 -9.94 1.70 -30.15
C GLU A 328 -9.78 1.69 -31.68
N SER A 329 -8.56 1.76 -32.21
CA SER A 329 -8.28 1.59 -33.63
C SER A 329 -6.95 0.88 -33.87
N PRO A 330 -6.84 0.05 -34.95
CA PRO A 330 -5.61 -0.68 -35.27
C PRO A 330 -4.38 0.22 -35.46
N VAL A 331 -4.59 1.48 -35.85
CA VAL A 331 -3.50 2.46 -36.04
C VAL A 331 -3.02 2.99 -34.69
N LYS A 332 -3.95 3.33 -33.77
CA LYS A 332 -3.59 3.77 -32.43
C LYS A 332 -2.88 2.65 -31.66
N LYS A 333 -3.40 1.41 -31.72
CA LYS A 333 -2.79 0.23 -31.09
C LYS A 333 -1.32 0.06 -31.54
N ARG A 334 -1.04 0.04 -32.84
CA ARG A 334 0.33 -0.07 -33.35
C ARG A 334 1.26 1.07 -32.94
N ILE A 335 0.73 2.29 -32.83
CA ILE A 335 1.52 3.43 -32.39
C ILE A 335 1.84 3.30 -30.90
N PHE A 336 0.87 2.84 -30.09
CA PHE A 336 1.04 2.60 -28.67
C PHE A 336 2.08 1.50 -28.41
N GLU A 337 1.92 0.32 -29.03
CA GLU A 337 2.87 -0.79 -28.96
C GLU A 337 4.29 -0.35 -29.35
N TRP A 338 4.43 0.34 -30.49
CA TRP A 338 5.72 0.88 -30.91
C TRP A 338 6.30 1.87 -29.89
N ALA A 339 5.48 2.73 -29.26
CA ALA A 339 5.95 3.71 -28.30
C ALA A 339 6.41 3.03 -26.99
N THR A 340 5.67 2.03 -26.51
CA THR A 340 6.03 1.24 -25.33
C THR A 340 7.32 0.46 -25.54
N ASP A 341 7.48 -0.21 -26.71
CA ASP A 341 8.73 -0.89 -27.07
C ASP A 341 9.94 0.06 -27.06
N VAL A 342 9.79 1.25 -27.68
CA VAL A 342 10.83 2.28 -27.70
C VAL A 342 11.14 2.77 -26.29
N GLY A 343 10.13 2.91 -25.45
CA GLY A 343 10.28 3.32 -24.07
C GLY A 343 11.08 2.31 -23.24
N VAL A 344 10.71 1.04 -23.31
CA VAL A 344 11.42 -0.06 -22.62
C VAL A 344 12.86 -0.21 -23.14
N GLU A 345 13.08 -0.13 -24.48
CA GLU A 345 14.42 -0.13 -25.08
C GLU A 345 15.27 1.02 -24.54
N TYR A 346 14.66 2.20 -24.37
CA TYR A 346 15.34 3.39 -23.81
C TYR A 346 15.74 3.19 -22.36
N GLN A 347 14.86 2.63 -21.53
CA GLN A 347 15.13 2.39 -20.12
C GLN A 347 16.15 1.27 -19.86
N ARG A 348 16.27 0.30 -20.79
CA ARG A 348 17.27 -0.77 -20.69
C ARG A 348 18.67 -0.33 -21.17
N ALA A 349 18.78 0.81 -21.84
CA ALA A 349 20.03 1.26 -22.44
C ALA A 349 20.87 2.10 -21.45
N ASP A 350 22.07 1.62 -21.07
CA ASP A 350 23.00 2.39 -20.21
C ASP A 350 23.39 3.76 -20.81
N SER A 351 23.40 3.87 -22.14
CA SER A 351 23.72 5.11 -22.85
C SER A 351 22.95 5.18 -24.18
N PRO A 352 21.70 5.69 -24.16
CA PRO A 352 20.88 5.76 -25.36
C PRO A 352 21.52 6.59 -26.46
N GLY A 353 21.61 6.00 -27.66
CA GLY A 353 22.17 6.67 -28.84
C GLY A 353 21.21 7.72 -29.45
N PRO A 354 21.69 8.60 -30.36
CA PRO A 354 20.89 9.70 -30.95
C PRO A 354 19.60 9.23 -31.66
N ILE A 355 19.63 8.02 -32.24
CA ILE A 355 18.45 7.45 -32.94
C ILE A 355 17.38 7.09 -31.90
N LEU A 356 17.77 6.42 -30.82
CA LEU A 356 16.85 6.02 -29.75
C LEU A 356 16.28 7.24 -29.02
N ASN A 357 17.10 8.27 -28.77
CA ASN A 357 16.65 9.55 -28.22
C ASN A 357 15.59 10.20 -29.12
N THR A 358 15.77 10.16 -30.46
CA THR A 358 14.78 10.73 -31.41
C THR A 358 13.49 9.91 -31.41
N LYS A 359 13.59 8.57 -31.41
CA LYS A 359 12.41 7.70 -31.32
C LYS A 359 11.63 7.97 -30.02
N ARG A 360 12.33 8.05 -28.86
CA ARG A 360 11.72 8.36 -27.57
C ARG A 360 10.99 9.70 -27.58
N ALA A 361 11.61 10.76 -28.13
CA ALA A 361 10.96 12.07 -28.24
C ALA A 361 9.70 12.04 -29.12
N LEU A 362 9.67 11.17 -30.15
CA LEU A 362 8.49 10.97 -30.98
C LEU A 362 7.42 10.14 -30.26
N ALA A 363 7.80 9.08 -29.54
CA ALA A 363 6.92 8.27 -28.69
C ALA A 363 6.27 9.14 -27.60
N ASP A 364 7.05 10.00 -26.97
CA ASP A 364 6.57 10.96 -25.96
C ASP A 364 5.48 11.86 -26.53
N LYS A 365 5.74 12.46 -27.68
CA LYS A 365 4.79 13.38 -28.33
C LYS A 365 3.51 12.71 -28.81
N LEU A 366 3.57 11.45 -29.22
CA LEU A 366 2.43 10.74 -29.84
C LEU A 366 1.60 9.96 -28.82
N VAL A 367 2.21 9.52 -27.70
CA VAL A 367 1.60 8.61 -26.75
C VAL A 367 1.80 9.08 -25.30
N PHE A 368 3.05 9.20 -24.83
CA PHE A 368 3.32 9.34 -23.40
C PHE A 368 2.79 10.65 -22.81
N SER A 369 2.84 11.75 -23.56
CA SER A 369 2.21 13.02 -23.10
C SER A 369 0.71 12.86 -22.87
N THR A 370 0.00 12.11 -23.73
CA THR A 370 -1.44 11.87 -23.58
C THR A 370 -1.74 11.00 -22.35
N VAL A 371 -0.87 10.01 -22.09
CA VAL A 371 -1.00 9.16 -20.88
C VAL A 371 -0.80 10.00 -19.61
N ARG A 372 0.23 10.86 -19.59
CA ARG A 372 0.44 11.75 -18.44
C ARG A 372 -0.73 12.73 -18.25
N GLU A 373 -1.23 13.32 -19.33
CA GLU A 373 -2.40 14.22 -19.30
C GLU A 373 -3.65 13.52 -18.74
N ALA A 374 -3.85 12.22 -19.04
CA ALA A 374 -4.96 11.43 -18.50
C ALA A 374 -4.87 11.21 -16.98
N LEU A 375 -3.66 11.31 -16.41
CA LEU A 375 -3.39 11.26 -14.98
C LEU A 375 -3.11 12.66 -14.38
N GLY A 376 -3.63 13.73 -15.00
CA GLY A 376 -3.51 15.09 -14.52
C GLY A 376 -2.28 15.86 -14.99
N GLY A 377 -1.27 15.21 -15.56
CA GLY A 377 -0.10 15.85 -16.19
C GLY A 377 1.04 16.25 -15.25
N GLU A 378 0.82 16.28 -13.94
CA GLU A 378 1.74 16.85 -12.95
C GLU A 378 2.43 15.79 -12.05
N ILE A 379 2.26 14.49 -12.33
CA ILE A 379 2.84 13.43 -11.51
C ILE A 379 4.37 13.43 -11.61
N GLU A 380 5.04 13.54 -10.47
CA GLU A 380 6.49 13.48 -10.29
C GLU A 380 6.94 12.30 -9.44
N ILE A 381 6.09 11.83 -8.50
CA ILE A 381 6.40 10.73 -7.58
C ILE A 381 5.20 9.79 -7.50
N LEU A 382 5.41 8.54 -7.90
CA LEU A 382 4.52 7.44 -7.56
C LEU A 382 5.27 6.48 -6.64
N ILE A 383 4.67 6.12 -5.51
CA ILE A 383 5.27 5.16 -4.57
C ILE A 383 4.49 3.85 -4.67
N SER A 384 5.18 2.75 -4.91
CA SER A 384 4.60 1.41 -4.91
C SER A 384 5.01 0.64 -3.67
N GLY A 385 4.03 0.08 -2.97
CA GLY A 385 4.26 -0.76 -1.79
C GLY A 385 3.20 -1.84 -1.64
N GLY A 386 3.31 -2.64 -0.59
CA GLY A 386 2.32 -3.65 -0.24
C GLY A 386 2.32 -4.92 -1.07
N GLY A 387 3.00 -4.98 -2.19
CA GLY A 387 3.17 -6.13 -3.08
C GLY A 387 4.38 -5.98 -3.97
N SER A 388 4.74 -7.03 -4.71
CA SER A 388 5.80 -7.02 -5.70
C SER A 388 5.32 -6.35 -6.99
N LEU A 389 6.08 -5.43 -7.54
CA LEU A 389 5.79 -4.76 -8.82
C LEU A 389 6.60 -5.41 -9.93
N SER A 390 5.93 -5.80 -11.01
CA SER A 390 6.63 -6.31 -12.19
C SER A 390 7.67 -5.32 -12.70
N PRO A 391 8.95 -5.74 -12.84
CA PRO A 391 9.99 -4.86 -13.39
C PRO A 391 9.68 -4.36 -14.80
N GLU A 392 8.91 -5.12 -15.59
CA GLU A 392 8.48 -4.71 -16.92
C GLU A 392 7.47 -3.57 -16.84
N LEU A 393 6.45 -3.70 -15.99
CA LEU A 393 5.46 -2.66 -15.75
C LEU A 393 6.12 -1.38 -15.19
N ALA A 394 7.03 -1.51 -14.23
CA ALA A 394 7.80 -0.38 -13.70
C ALA A 394 8.58 0.35 -14.82
N ARG A 395 9.26 -0.40 -15.73
CA ARG A 395 9.94 0.19 -16.89
C ARG A 395 9.00 0.94 -17.82
N LEU A 396 7.79 0.41 -18.05
CA LEU A 396 6.78 1.07 -18.88
C LEU A 396 6.36 2.42 -18.27
N TYR A 397 6.07 2.45 -16.97
CA TYR A 397 5.73 3.70 -16.27
C TYR A 397 6.87 4.72 -16.31
N HIS A 398 8.11 4.31 -16.01
CA HIS A 398 9.27 5.18 -16.14
C HIS A 398 9.48 5.68 -17.58
N ALA A 399 9.24 4.83 -18.58
CA ALA A 399 9.32 5.21 -19.99
C ALA A 399 8.29 6.28 -20.36
N MET A 400 7.08 6.17 -19.83
CA MET A 400 6.00 7.14 -19.98
C MET A 400 6.25 8.46 -19.23
N GLY A 401 7.28 8.53 -18.38
CA GLY A 401 7.58 9.69 -17.55
C GLY A 401 6.74 9.77 -16.28
N LEU A 402 6.30 8.62 -15.79
CA LEU A 402 5.56 8.42 -14.54
C LEU A 402 6.44 7.56 -13.61
N PRO A 403 7.43 8.14 -12.91
CA PRO A 403 8.40 7.34 -12.15
C PRO A 403 7.75 6.69 -10.93
N ILE A 404 7.91 5.37 -10.81
CA ILE A 404 7.48 4.59 -9.66
C ILE A 404 8.70 4.28 -8.79
N PHE A 405 8.62 4.60 -7.52
CA PHE A 405 9.60 4.27 -6.49
C PHE A 405 9.07 3.12 -5.64
N GLU A 406 9.63 1.93 -5.83
CA GLU A 406 9.23 0.77 -5.05
C GLU A 406 9.77 0.86 -3.64
N GLY A 407 8.91 0.58 -2.65
CA GLY A 407 9.24 0.50 -1.25
C GLY A 407 8.80 -0.82 -0.63
N TYR A 408 9.43 -1.18 0.47
CA TYR A 408 9.17 -2.39 1.23
C TYR A 408 9.02 -2.09 2.71
N GLY A 409 8.10 -2.81 3.31
CA GLY A 409 7.86 -2.78 4.73
C GLY A 409 6.67 -3.63 5.15
N LEU A 410 6.45 -3.70 6.45
CA LEU A 410 5.38 -4.44 7.10
C LEU A 410 4.68 -3.54 8.11
N THR A 411 3.52 -3.95 8.58
CA THR A 411 2.86 -3.25 9.68
C THR A 411 3.79 -3.15 10.90
N GLU A 412 4.53 -4.20 11.16
CA GLU A 412 5.49 -4.32 12.25
C GLU A 412 6.71 -3.39 12.12
N THR A 413 6.86 -2.70 10.98
CA THR A 413 7.98 -1.75 10.75
C THR A 413 7.53 -0.32 10.43
N SER A 414 6.26 0.03 10.57
CA SER A 414 5.61 1.36 10.58
C SER A 414 5.51 2.17 9.27
N PRO A 415 5.53 1.71 8.03
CA PRO A 415 5.93 0.38 7.62
C PRO A 415 7.35 0.29 7.03
N VAL A 416 7.99 1.42 6.59
CA VAL A 416 9.07 1.44 5.60
C VAL A 416 10.40 1.00 6.19
N VAL A 417 10.97 -0.08 5.61
CA VAL A 417 12.33 -0.56 5.85
C VAL A 417 13.27 -0.11 4.73
N ALA A 418 12.80 -0.17 3.49
CA ALA A 418 13.55 0.19 2.30
C ALA A 418 12.66 0.87 1.26
N VAL A 419 13.20 1.80 0.50
CA VAL A 419 12.52 2.44 -0.64
C VAL A 419 13.55 2.98 -1.63
N ASN A 420 13.25 2.88 -2.93
CA ASN A 420 14.11 3.42 -3.97
C ASN A 420 14.30 4.94 -3.82
N PRO A 421 15.55 5.43 -3.87
CA PRO A 421 15.84 6.85 -3.80
C PRO A 421 15.52 7.56 -5.12
N PRO A 422 15.00 8.80 -5.09
CA PRO A 422 14.75 9.56 -6.31
C PRO A 422 15.99 9.84 -7.16
N GLU A 423 17.17 9.92 -6.54
CA GLU A 423 18.45 10.20 -7.21
C GLU A 423 18.96 9.01 -8.05
N GLU A 424 18.70 7.79 -7.62
CA GLU A 424 19.27 6.59 -8.23
C GLU A 424 18.29 5.39 -8.10
N PRO A 425 17.07 5.46 -8.65
CA PRO A 425 16.13 4.35 -8.56
C PRO A 425 16.62 3.15 -9.39
N LYS A 426 16.48 1.93 -8.85
CA LYS A 426 16.80 0.69 -9.55
C LYS A 426 15.57 -0.19 -9.68
N ILE A 427 15.02 -0.23 -10.88
CA ILE A 427 13.82 -1.02 -11.20
C ILE A 427 14.08 -2.51 -10.92
N GLY A 428 13.12 -3.16 -10.28
CA GLY A 428 13.21 -4.57 -9.85
C GLY A 428 13.87 -4.72 -8.48
N THR A 429 14.12 -3.61 -7.78
CA THR A 429 14.55 -3.60 -6.38
C THR A 429 13.59 -2.80 -5.53
N ILE A 430 13.50 -3.13 -4.25
CA ILE A 430 12.79 -2.34 -3.24
C ILE A 430 13.64 -1.20 -2.66
N GLY A 431 14.76 -0.88 -3.32
CA GLY A 431 15.72 0.13 -2.88
C GLY A 431 16.65 -0.33 -1.75
N PRO A 432 17.51 0.57 -1.27
CA PRO A 432 18.28 0.38 -0.05
C PRO A 432 17.44 0.77 1.19
N THR A 433 17.89 0.34 2.37
CA THR A 433 17.28 0.73 3.65
C THR A 433 17.18 2.25 3.80
N VAL A 434 16.15 2.70 4.51
CA VAL A 434 16.07 4.08 5.00
C VAL A 434 17.09 4.28 6.15
N THR A 435 17.36 5.52 6.52
CA THR A 435 18.28 5.85 7.61
C THR A 435 17.82 5.27 8.96
N ASP A 436 18.75 5.01 9.85
CA ASP A 436 18.50 4.48 11.20
C ASP A 436 17.82 3.08 11.22
N VAL A 437 17.92 2.33 10.13
CA VAL A 437 17.44 0.95 10.01
C VAL A 437 18.58 0.02 9.68
N ASP A 438 18.84 -0.93 10.57
CA ASP A 438 19.76 -2.02 10.35
C ASP A 438 19.06 -3.23 9.74
N ILE A 439 19.75 -3.93 8.85
CA ILE A 439 19.29 -5.21 8.30
C ILE A 439 20.37 -6.29 8.45
N SER A 440 19.92 -7.54 8.54
CA SER A 440 20.75 -8.74 8.48
C SER A 440 20.03 -9.80 7.68
N ILE A 441 20.78 -10.69 7.01
CA ILE A 441 20.22 -11.76 6.20
C ILE A 441 20.47 -13.11 6.87
N ASP A 442 19.40 -13.84 7.21
CA ASP A 442 19.48 -15.21 7.69
C ASP A 442 19.50 -16.18 6.50
N GLU A 443 20.70 -16.56 6.09
CA GLU A 443 20.95 -17.45 4.95
C GLU A 443 20.50 -18.90 5.22
N SER A 444 20.23 -19.27 6.48
CA SER A 444 19.92 -20.66 6.86
C SER A 444 18.51 -21.10 6.42
N VAL A 445 17.66 -20.17 6.02
CA VAL A 445 16.26 -20.46 5.64
C VAL A 445 16.08 -20.88 4.18
N VAL A 446 17.13 -20.73 3.35
CA VAL A 446 17.11 -21.06 1.92
C VAL A 446 18.32 -21.92 1.54
N ASP A 447 18.18 -22.69 0.47
CA ASP A 447 19.32 -23.39 -0.13
C ASP A 447 20.14 -22.40 -0.98
N GLN A 448 21.33 -22.05 -0.52
CA GLN A 448 22.23 -21.09 -1.20
C GLN A 448 22.68 -21.58 -2.58
N ASP A 449 22.75 -22.92 -2.80
CA ASP A 449 23.12 -23.49 -4.10
C ASP A 449 22.00 -23.31 -5.16
N ALA A 450 20.83 -22.82 -4.75
CA ALA A 450 19.73 -22.51 -5.65
C ALA A 450 19.81 -21.12 -6.28
N PHE A 451 20.77 -20.28 -5.88
CA PHE A 451 20.91 -18.89 -6.34
C PHE A 451 22.33 -18.65 -6.86
N ASP A 452 22.44 -18.26 -8.14
CA ASP A 452 23.74 -17.99 -8.81
C ASP A 452 24.12 -16.49 -8.81
N ASP A 453 23.26 -15.60 -8.28
CA ASP A 453 23.48 -14.16 -8.30
C ASP A 453 24.54 -13.69 -7.28
N PRO A 454 25.41 -12.69 -7.63
CA PRO A 454 26.34 -12.10 -6.69
C PRO A 454 25.60 -11.33 -5.59
N GLY A 455 25.80 -11.71 -4.35
CA GLY A 455 25.13 -11.12 -3.18
C GLY A 455 24.75 -12.17 -2.15
N THR A 456 23.82 -11.85 -1.26
CA THR A 456 23.40 -12.73 -0.19
C THR A 456 21.88 -12.90 -0.23
N VAL A 457 21.39 -14.14 -0.26
CA VAL A 457 19.96 -14.47 -0.26
C VAL A 457 19.56 -15.12 1.07
N GLY A 458 18.44 -14.69 1.65
CA GLY A 458 17.93 -15.27 2.89
C GLY A 458 16.77 -14.47 3.48
N GLU A 459 16.34 -14.84 4.69
CA GLU A 459 15.31 -14.09 5.40
C GLU A 459 15.85 -12.74 5.85
N LEU A 460 15.10 -11.68 5.54
CA LEU A 460 15.42 -10.34 6.02
C LEU A 460 15.11 -10.22 7.51
N LEU A 461 16.11 -9.88 8.29
CA LEU A 461 15.99 -9.45 9.68
C LEU A 461 16.18 -7.95 9.74
N THR A 462 15.38 -7.25 10.53
CA THR A 462 15.49 -5.80 10.66
C THR A 462 15.41 -5.35 12.11
N ARG A 463 16.04 -4.22 12.42
CA ARG A 463 15.88 -3.49 13.67
C ARG A 463 16.02 -2.00 13.41
N GLY A 464 15.34 -1.19 14.21
CA GLY A 464 15.34 0.26 14.09
C GLY A 464 14.25 0.88 14.95
N PRO A 465 14.22 2.20 15.09
CA PRO A 465 13.24 2.89 15.90
C PRO A 465 11.81 2.79 15.34
N ASN A 466 11.66 2.42 14.06
CA ASN A 466 10.38 2.19 13.40
C ASN A 466 9.81 0.78 13.64
N VAL A 467 10.55 -0.13 14.28
CA VAL A 467 10.12 -1.51 14.54
C VAL A 467 9.21 -1.58 15.76
N THR A 468 8.10 -2.30 15.63
CA THR A 468 7.09 -2.52 16.70
C THR A 468 7.69 -3.09 17.98
N GLN A 469 7.00 -2.87 19.11
CA GLN A 469 7.28 -3.56 20.38
C GLN A 469 6.75 -5.00 20.41
N GLY A 470 5.89 -5.39 19.45
CA GLY A 470 5.30 -6.72 19.36
C GLY A 470 3.79 -6.71 19.13
N TYR A 471 3.13 -7.80 19.52
CA TYR A 471 1.70 -8.00 19.28
C TYR A 471 0.89 -7.88 20.57
N TRP A 472 -0.20 -7.12 20.51
CA TRP A 472 -1.12 -6.88 21.61
C TRP A 472 -1.64 -8.20 22.20
N ASN A 473 -1.52 -8.37 23.50
CA ASN A 473 -1.96 -9.56 24.24
C ASN A 473 -1.47 -10.92 23.67
N LYS A 474 -0.39 -10.94 22.88
CA LYS A 474 0.14 -12.16 22.22
C LYS A 474 1.65 -12.34 22.52
N PRO A 475 2.09 -12.49 23.81
CA PRO A 475 3.52 -12.57 24.14
C PRO A 475 4.24 -13.69 23.40
N SER A 476 3.63 -14.88 23.28
CA SER A 476 4.25 -15.99 22.53
C SER A 476 4.39 -15.73 21.01
N ALA A 477 3.59 -14.85 20.42
CA ALA A 477 3.76 -14.44 19.03
C ALA A 477 4.89 -13.41 18.92
N THR A 478 4.98 -12.50 19.88
CA THR A 478 6.08 -11.54 20.01
C THR A 478 7.40 -12.26 20.18
N ASP A 479 7.53 -13.20 21.13
CA ASP A 479 8.76 -13.98 21.35
C ASP A 479 9.27 -14.72 20.10
N ARG A 480 8.34 -15.16 19.24
CA ARG A 480 8.71 -15.83 17.98
C ARG A 480 9.10 -14.88 16.86
N ALA A 481 8.64 -13.64 16.92
CA ALA A 481 8.91 -12.65 15.90
C ALA A 481 10.28 -11.97 16.07
N PHE A 482 10.87 -12.07 17.27
CA PHE A 482 12.15 -11.47 17.58
C PHE A 482 13.25 -12.51 17.85
N THR A 483 14.49 -12.13 17.57
CA THR A 483 15.68 -12.98 17.80
C THR A 483 16.87 -12.14 18.26
N ASP A 484 17.69 -12.69 19.17
CA ASP A 484 18.95 -12.08 19.60
C ASP A 484 20.09 -12.35 18.59
N ALA A 485 19.92 -13.33 17.71
CA ALA A 485 20.95 -13.75 16.77
C ALA A 485 20.97 -12.82 15.55
N ALA A 486 21.93 -11.90 15.50
CA ALA A 486 22.21 -11.08 14.31
C ALA A 486 22.79 -11.92 13.15
N GLN A 487 23.32 -13.09 13.41
CA GLN A 487 23.90 -14.02 12.43
C GLN A 487 24.01 -15.44 13.01
N PRO A 488 23.41 -16.45 12.38
CA PRO A 488 23.99 -17.76 12.39
C PRO A 488 25.11 -17.79 11.34
N ASP A 489 26.36 -17.84 11.82
CA ASP A 489 27.56 -18.16 11.04
C ASP A 489 27.76 -17.48 9.66
N GLY A 490 27.91 -16.15 9.63
CA GLY A 490 28.59 -15.45 8.51
C GLY A 490 27.72 -14.67 7.52
N GLY A 491 26.43 -14.46 7.75
CA GLY A 491 25.55 -13.69 6.87
C GLY A 491 25.94 -12.21 6.70
N ALA A 492 25.55 -11.62 5.56
CA ALA A 492 25.78 -10.21 5.30
C ALA A 492 24.88 -9.35 6.19
N ALA A 493 25.44 -8.29 6.76
CA ALA A 493 24.69 -7.29 7.52
C ALA A 493 25.07 -5.90 6.98
N LEU A 494 24.03 -5.08 6.79
CA LEU A 494 24.20 -3.64 6.62
C LEU A 494 23.75 -2.99 7.92
N GLN A 495 24.68 -2.38 8.61
CA GLN A 495 24.42 -1.60 9.81
C GLN A 495 24.64 -0.14 9.47
N ASP A 496 23.70 0.70 9.86
CA ASP A 496 23.95 2.14 9.84
C ASP A 496 25.02 2.44 10.91
N PRO A 497 26.19 2.97 10.54
CA PRO A 497 27.29 3.21 11.48
C PRO A 497 26.92 4.19 12.60
N ASP A 498 25.85 4.95 12.43
CA ASP A 498 25.35 5.94 13.38
C ASP A 498 24.08 5.47 14.13
N ALA A 499 23.54 4.28 13.78
CA ALA A 499 22.39 3.73 14.48
C ALA A 499 22.78 3.22 15.88
N ASP A 500 22.24 3.83 16.91
CA ASP A 500 22.26 3.32 18.30
C ASP A 500 21.25 2.16 18.48
N ALA A 501 21.09 1.29 17.48
CA ALA A 501 20.12 0.21 17.52
C ALA A 501 20.58 -0.90 18.47
N GLU A 502 20.36 -0.70 19.75
CA GLU A 502 20.34 -1.78 20.74
C GLU A 502 19.00 -2.51 20.63
N GLY A 503 19.00 -3.82 20.64
CA GLY A 503 17.76 -4.62 20.68
C GLY A 503 17.81 -5.88 19.84
N GLN A 504 16.70 -6.60 19.91
CA GLN A 504 16.49 -7.83 19.16
C GLN A 504 16.18 -7.53 17.69
N TRP A 505 16.49 -8.48 16.83
CA TRP A 505 16.14 -8.42 15.42
C TRP A 505 14.71 -8.92 15.20
N PHE A 506 13.93 -8.17 14.46
CA PHE A 506 12.60 -8.60 14.00
C PHE A 506 12.75 -9.49 12.77
N ARG A 507 12.10 -10.64 12.78
CA ARG A 507 12.03 -11.59 11.67
C ARG A 507 10.88 -11.20 10.75
N THR A 508 11.20 -10.78 9.54
CA THR A 508 10.17 -10.33 8.58
C THR A 508 9.38 -11.50 8.00
N GLY A 509 9.99 -12.69 7.94
CA GLY A 509 9.46 -13.84 7.23
C GLY A 509 9.53 -13.69 5.71
N ASP A 510 10.26 -12.72 5.21
CA ASP A 510 10.41 -12.40 3.79
C ASP A 510 11.83 -12.72 3.32
N VAL A 511 11.97 -13.43 2.21
CA VAL A 511 13.24 -13.75 1.57
C VAL A 511 13.61 -12.64 0.60
N VAL A 512 14.81 -12.15 0.73
CA VAL A 512 15.36 -11.10 -0.11
C VAL A 512 16.74 -11.48 -0.64
N HIS A 513 17.16 -10.81 -1.70
CA HIS A 513 18.53 -10.80 -2.20
C HIS A 513 19.15 -9.44 -1.90
N LEU A 514 20.12 -9.41 -1.01
CA LEU A 514 20.94 -8.23 -0.73
C LEU A 514 22.10 -8.17 -1.71
N ARG A 515 22.06 -7.21 -2.62
CA ARG A 515 23.07 -7.01 -3.66
C ARG A 515 24.35 -6.36 -3.09
N GLU A 516 25.46 -6.52 -3.80
CA GLU A 516 26.75 -5.91 -3.41
C GLU A 516 26.72 -4.36 -3.35
N ASP A 517 25.81 -3.72 -4.10
CA ASP A 517 25.63 -2.27 -4.12
C ASP A 517 24.71 -1.74 -3.00
N GLY A 518 24.18 -2.66 -2.15
CA GLY A 518 23.31 -2.37 -1.02
C GLY A 518 21.84 -2.16 -1.39
N TYR A 519 21.45 -2.44 -2.64
CA TYR A 519 20.04 -2.52 -3.02
C TYR A 519 19.49 -3.89 -2.67
N ILE A 520 18.21 -3.95 -2.38
CA ILE A 520 17.51 -5.15 -1.94
C ILE A 520 16.51 -5.55 -3.02
N GLU A 521 16.51 -6.83 -3.41
CA GLU A 521 15.49 -7.41 -4.27
C GLU A 521 14.59 -8.31 -3.41
N PHE A 522 13.30 -8.07 -3.44
CA PHE A 522 12.33 -8.95 -2.82
C PHE A 522 12.20 -10.24 -3.65
N ARG A 523 12.24 -11.40 -3.01
CA ARG A 523 12.05 -12.69 -3.69
C ARG A 523 10.68 -13.27 -3.39
N ASP A 524 10.40 -13.60 -2.14
CA ASP A 524 9.08 -14.10 -1.70
C ASP A 524 9.02 -14.22 -0.18
N ARG A 525 7.90 -14.70 0.34
CA ARG A 525 7.77 -15.05 1.75
C ARG A 525 8.35 -16.44 2.03
N VAL A 526 9.06 -16.60 3.14
CA VAL A 526 9.60 -17.91 3.60
C VAL A 526 8.51 -19.01 3.57
N LYS A 527 7.28 -18.67 3.98
CA LYS A 527 6.14 -19.62 4.02
C LYS A 527 5.46 -19.85 2.67
N GLN A 528 5.75 -19.03 1.66
CA GLN A 528 5.18 -19.12 0.32
C GLN A 528 6.14 -19.75 -0.68
N LEU A 529 7.42 -19.89 -0.30
CA LEU A 529 8.37 -20.63 -1.10
C LEU A 529 7.84 -22.03 -1.37
N ILE A 530 7.78 -22.39 -2.63
CA ILE A 530 7.41 -23.71 -3.09
C ILE A 530 8.63 -24.61 -2.95
N VAL A 531 8.54 -25.64 -2.11
CA VAL A 531 9.60 -26.63 -1.96
C VAL A 531 9.27 -27.84 -2.82
N LEU A 532 9.95 -27.95 -3.96
CA LEU A 532 9.75 -29.08 -4.84
C LEU A 532 10.20 -30.40 -4.20
N SER A 533 9.62 -31.53 -4.61
CA SER A 533 10.02 -32.87 -4.15
C SER A 533 11.50 -33.19 -4.43
N THR A 534 12.16 -32.43 -5.29
CA THR A 534 13.60 -32.46 -5.56
C THR A 534 14.43 -31.74 -4.51
N GLY A 535 13.79 -31.01 -3.57
CA GLY A 535 14.43 -30.18 -2.56
C GLY A 535 14.78 -28.77 -3.02
N LYS A 536 14.50 -28.40 -4.28
CA LYS A 536 14.71 -27.03 -4.76
C LYS A 536 13.58 -26.10 -4.31
N ASN A 537 13.95 -24.89 -3.91
CA ASN A 537 13.03 -23.82 -3.58
C ASN A 537 12.71 -22.99 -4.84
N VAL A 538 11.45 -22.65 -5.02
CA VAL A 538 10.96 -21.77 -6.09
C VAL A 538 10.18 -20.62 -5.45
N ALA A 539 10.54 -19.40 -5.78
CA ALA A 539 9.80 -18.20 -5.40
C ALA A 539 8.65 -17.97 -6.41
N PRO A 540 7.37 -18.12 -6.02
CA PRO A 540 6.27 -17.93 -6.97
C PRO A 540 6.07 -16.49 -7.41
N GLY A 541 6.39 -15.50 -6.58
CA GLY A 541 6.17 -14.08 -6.85
C GLY A 541 6.74 -13.61 -8.19
N PRO A 542 8.05 -13.72 -8.44
CA PRO A 542 8.67 -13.27 -9.69
C PRO A 542 8.05 -13.93 -10.94
N ILE A 543 7.63 -15.20 -10.83
CA ILE A 543 7.01 -15.93 -11.93
C ILE A 543 5.60 -15.40 -12.21
N GLU A 544 4.83 -15.11 -11.16
CA GLU A 544 3.51 -14.51 -11.27
C GLU A 544 3.58 -13.09 -11.84
N ASP A 545 4.58 -12.31 -11.42
CA ASP A 545 4.81 -10.94 -11.89
C ASP A 545 5.18 -10.86 -13.38
N ALA A 546 5.71 -11.95 -13.98
CA ALA A 546 5.98 -12.01 -15.41
C ALA A 546 4.71 -11.94 -16.29
N PHE A 547 3.54 -12.17 -15.69
CA PHE A 547 2.25 -12.03 -16.38
C PHE A 547 1.56 -10.67 -16.14
N ALA A 548 2.11 -9.80 -15.29
CA ALA A 548 1.47 -8.53 -14.91
C ALA A 548 1.24 -7.56 -16.09
N ALA A 549 1.99 -7.68 -17.17
CA ALA A 549 1.81 -6.89 -18.40
C ALA A 549 1.23 -7.73 -19.56
N SER A 550 0.75 -8.95 -19.30
CA SER A 550 0.20 -9.84 -20.32
C SER A 550 -1.14 -9.32 -20.87
N GLU A 551 -1.34 -9.45 -22.16
CA GLU A 551 -2.65 -9.21 -22.80
C GLU A 551 -3.56 -10.44 -22.72
N VAL A 552 -2.96 -11.62 -22.54
CA VAL A 552 -3.63 -12.93 -22.65
C VAL A 552 -4.06 -13.47 -21.30
N VAL A 553 -3.27 -13.19 -20.25
CA VAL A 553 -3.47 -13.67 -18.88
C VAL A 553 -3.72 -12.49 -17.95
N GLU A 554 -4.87 -12.48 -17.30
CA GLU A 554 -5.29 -11.44 -16.35
C GLU A 554 -4.63 -11.64 -14.98
N GLN A 555 -4.57 -12.88 -14.49
CA GLN A 555 -3.95 -13.20 -13.20
C GLN A 555 -3.30 -14.59 -13.26
N CYS A 556 -2.18 -14.73 -12.54
CA CYS A 556 -1.45 -15.98 -12.41
C CYS A 556 -1.29 -16.35 -10.93
N MET A 557 -1.45 -17.63 -10.59
CA MET A 557 -1.06 -18.19 -9.30
C MET A 557 -0.26 -19.48 -9.51
N VAL A 558 1.03 -19.44 -9.15
CA VAL A 558 1.94 -20.60 -9.24
C VAL A 558 1.64 -21.60 -8.12
N VAL A 559 1.64 -22.90 -8.43
CA VAL A 559 1.42 -24.02 -7.50
C VAL A 559 2.53 -25.08 -7.66
N GLY A 560 2.75 -25.95 -6.66
CA GLY A 560 3.75 -27.01 -6.81
C GLY A 560 4.45 -27.47 -5.53
N ASP A 561 3.98 -27.05 -4.36
CA ASP A 561 4.60 -27.46 -3.09
C ASP A 561 4.52 -28.97 -2.88
N GLY A 562 5.69 -29.59 -2.68
CA GLY A 562 5.84 -31.05 -2.61
C GLY A 562 5.83 -31.79 -3.95
N GLU A 563 5.57 -31.10 -5.07
CA GLU A 563 5.47 -31.67 -6.41
C GLU A 563 6.83 -31.71 -7.13
N LYS A 564 6.89 -32.38 -8.28
CA LYS A 564 8.15 -32.54 -9.07
C LYS A 564 8.53 -31.29 -9.86
N PHE A 565 7.55 -30.45 -10.15
CA PHE A 565 7.67 -29.23 -10.95
C PHE A 565 6.59 -28.24 -10.53
N ILE A 566 6.77 -26.98 -10.92
CA ILE A 566 5.74 -25.96 -10.72
C ILE A 566 4.72 -25.98 -11.87
N GLY A 567 3.45 -25.80 -11.47
CA GLY A 567 2.35 -25.49 -12.37
C GLY A 567 1.76 -24.12 -12.09
N ALA A 568 0.72 -23.74 -12.82
CA ALA A 568 0.02 -22.47 -12.60
C ALA A 568 -1.49 -22.58 -12.80
N LEU A 569 -2.24 -21.83 -12.01
CA LEU A 569 -3.63 -21.44 -12.28
C LEU A 569 -3.62 -20.08 -12.95
N LEU A 570 -4.19 -19.98 -14.15
CA LEU A 570 -4.22 -18.76 -14.94
C LEU A 570 -5.65 -18.28 -15.15
N VAL A 571 -5.93 -17.05 -14.80
CA VAL A 571 -7.19 -16.36 -15.19
C VAL A 571 -6.98 -15.78 -16.58
N PRO A 572 -7.72 -16.22 -17.60
CA PRO A 572 -7.57 -15.70 -18.95
C PRO A 572 -8.20 -14.32 -19.08
N ASN A 573 -7.59 -13.43 -19.86
CA ASN A 573 -8.25 -12.21 -20.32
C ASN A 573 -9.27 -12.58 -21.41
N VAL A 574 -10.53 -12.75 -20.98
CA VAL A 574 -11.62 -13.27 -21.83
C VAL A 574 -11.92 -12.35 -23.00
N GLU A 575 -11.83 -11.04 -22.81
CA GLU A 575 -12.09 -10.06 -23.87
C GLU A 575 -11.04 -10.17 -24.98
N HIS A 576 -9.77 -10.15 -24.62
CA HIS A 576 -8.67 -10.31 -25.56
C HIS A 576 -8.72 -11.66 -26.30
N ILE A 577 -9.04 -12.76 -25.60
CA ILE A 577 -9.16 -14.09 -26.20
C ILE A 577 -10.32 -14.13 -27.23
N ARG A 578 -11.43 -13.47 -26.95
CA ARG A 578 -12.55 -13.37 -27.89
C ARG A 578 -12.21 -12.53 -29.10
N GLU A 579 -11.50 -11.41 -28.95
CA GLU A 579 -11.00 -10.59 -30.04
C GLU A 579 -10.05 -11.39 -30.95
N TRP A 580 -9.08 -12.10 -30.37
CA TRP A 580 -8.20 -13.00 -31.11
C TRP A 580 -8.99 -14.07 -31.89
N ALA A 581 -9.98 -14.69 -31.25
CA ALA A 581 -10.78 -15.72 -31.89
C ALA A 581 -11.60 -15.18 -33.06
N ASP A 582 -12.18 -13.99 -32.94
CA ASP A 582 -12.91 -13.30 -34.00
C ASP A 582 -11.99 -12.96 -35.19
N GLU A 583 -10.76 -12.48 -34.92
CA GLU A 583 -9.77 -12.20 -35.96
C GLU A 583 -9.35 -13.46 -36.75
N GLU A 584 -9.20 -14.58 -36.06
CA GLU A 584 -8.84 -15.87 -36.64
C GLU A 584 -10.06 -16.65 -37.21
N GLY A 585 -11.27 -16.14 -37.00
CA GLY A 585 -12.51 -16.79 -37.42
C GLY A 585 -12.84 -18.06 -36.64
N ILE A 586 -12.45 -18.10 -35.39
CA ILE A 586 -12.64 -19.20 -34.43
C ILE A 586 -13.94 -18.95 -33.64
N ASP A 587 -14.83 -19.93 -33.64
CA ASP A 587 -16.05 -19.90 -32.81
C ASP A 587 -15.76 -20.52 -31.44
N LEU A 588 -15.73 -19.69 -30.38
CA LEU A 588 -15.48 -20.10 -28.99
C LEU A 588 -16.78 -20.24 -28.20
N PRO A 589 -16.79 -21.08 -27.14
CA PRO A 589 -17.94 -21.18 -26.24
C PRO A 589 -18.26 -19.86 -25.54
N ASP A 590 -19.56 -19.58 -25.33
CA ASP A 590 -20.02 -18.45 -24.52
C ASP A 590 -19.78 -18.68 -23.03
N ASP A 591 -19.91 -19.93 -22.58
CA ASP A 591 -19.71 -20.34 -21.19
C ASP A 591 -18.22 -20.31 -20.80
N LEU A 592 -17.88 -19.63 -19.71
CA LEU A 592 -16.50 -19.44 -19.27
C LEU A 592 -15.80 -20.75 -18.86
N GLU A 593 -16.51 -21.69 -18.24
CA GLU A 593 -15.95 -23.01 -17.90
C GLU A 593 -15.57 -23.77 -19.18
N ALA A 594 -16.46 -23.77 -20.17
CA ALA A 594 -16.22 -24.41 -21.45
C ALA A 594 -15.10 -23.69 -22.25
N LEU A 595 -14.99 -22.38 -22.13
CA LEU A 595 -13.88 -21.60 -22.74
C LEU A 595 -12.54 -21.95 -22.09
N CYS A 596 -12.48 -22.07 -20.78
CA CYS A 596 -11.26 -22.48 -20.06
C CYS A 596 -10.83 -23.93 -20.38
N ASP A 597 -11.75 -24.79 -20.78
CA ASP A 597 -11.50 -26.17 -21.15
C ASP A 597 -11.30 -26.35 -22.70
N ASP A 598 -11.32 -25.27 -23.50
CA ASP A 598 -11.13 -25.32 -24.95
C ASP A 598 -9.63 -25.44 -25.31
N ASP A 599 -9.26 -26.49 -26.05
CA ASP A 599 -7.87 -26.76 -26.42
C ASP A 599 -7.24 -25.62 -27.24
N ARG A 600 -8.01 -24.88 -28.04
CA ARG A 600 -7.52 -23.76 -28.85
C ARG A 600 -7.13 -22.55 -28.00
N VAL A 601 -7.94 -22.27 -26.97
CA VAL A 601 -7.64 -21.23 -25.97
C VAL A 601 -6.39 -21.63 -25.18
N ARG A 602 -6.30 -22.90 -24.76
CA ARG A 602 -5.11 -23.41 -24.07
C ARG A 602 -3.85 -23.30 -24.93
N GLU A 603 -3.92 -23.61 -26.23
CA GLU A 603 -2.78 -23.48 -27.14
C GLU A 603 -2.37 -22.01 -27.35
N TYR A 604 -3.33 -21.09 -27.34
CA TYR A 604 -3.07 -19.66 -27.42
C TYR A 604 -2.38 -19.14 -26.16
N VAL A 605 -2.89 -19.48 -24.97
CA VAL A 605 -2.30 -19.10 -23.68
C VAL A 605 -0.92 -19.75 -23.48
N GLN A 606 -0.66 -20.95 -24.03
CA GLN A 606 0.65 -21.61 -23.95
C GLN A 606 1.78 -20.75 -24.53
N GLN A 607 1.52 -19.96 -25.56
CA GLN A 607 2.53 -19.07 -26.15
C GLN A 607 2.96 -17.99 -25.14
N GLU A 608 2.03 -17.52 -24.34
CA GLU A 608 2.30 -16.53 -23.27
C GLU A 608 3.07 -17.16 -22.11
N VAL A 609 2.72 -18.38 -21.73
CA VAL A 609 3.48 -19.15 -20.72
C VAL A 609 4.91 -19.43 -21.20
N ASP A 610 5.08 -19.77 -22.48
CA ASP A 610 6.42 -20.00 -23.06
C ASP A 610 7.25 -18.70 -23.04
N ARG A 611 6.65 -17.55 -23.35
CA ARG A 611 7.28 -16.23 -23.25
C ARG A 611 7.70 -15.91 -21.79
N ALA A 612 6.79 -16.07 -20.84
CA ALA A 612 7.09 -15.84 -19.44
C ALA A 612 8.22 -16.73 -18.91
N ASN A 613 8.30 -17.97 -19.40
CA ASN A 613 9.34 -18.93 -19.01
C ASN A 613 10.75 -18.61 -19.52
N GLU A 614 10.91 -17.69 -20.51
CA GLU A 614 12.23 -17.38 -21.12
C GLU A 614 13.24 -16.81 -20.12
N ASP A 615 12.75 -16.08 -19.10
CA ASP A 615 13.59 -15.38 -18.13
C ASP A 615 13.88 -16.19 -16.85
N PHE A 616 13.41 -17.45 -16.77
CA PHE A 616 13.50 -18.29 -15.57
C PHE A 616 14.36 -19.54 -15.77
N GLU A 617 14.94 -20.00 -14.66
CA GLU A 617 15.68 -21.24 -14.65
C GLU A 617 14.76 -22.46 -14.86
N LYS A 618 15.34 -23.57 -15.31
CA LYS A 618 14.58 -24.78 -15.69
C LYS A 618 13.64 -25.30 -14.60
N HIS A 619 13.96 -25.12 -13.33
CA HIS A 619 13.12 -25.56 -12.21
C HIS A 619 12.05 -24.53 -11.83
N GLU A 620 12.21 -23.30 -12.26
CA GLU A 620 11.28 -22.19 -12.05
C GLU A 620 10.32 -21.98 -13.24
N THR A 621 10.45 -22.78 -14.31
CA THR A 621 9.54 -22.67 -15.46
C THR A 621 8.23 -23.42 -15.20
N ILE A 622 7.11 -22.80 -15.48
CA ILE A 622 5.78 -23.41 -15.47
C ILE A 622 5.76 -24.54 -16.51
N LYS A 623 5.53 -25.78 -16.05
CA LYS A 623 5.50 -26.97 -16.91
C LYS A 623 4.10 -27.31 -17.40
N GLN A 624 3.10 -27.06 -16.58
CA GLN A 624 1.70 -27.26 -16.89
C GLN A 624 0.87 -26.15 -16.23
N PHE A 625 -0.27 -25.85 -16.81
CA PHE A 625 -1.20 -24.87 -16.24
C PHE A 625 -2.65 -25.31 -16.47
N GLU A 626 -3.53 -24.77 -15.67
CA GLU A 626 -4.98 -24.83 -15.86
C GLU A 626 -5.56 -23.43 -15.92
N LEU A 627 -6.52 -23.21 -16.83
CA LEU A 627 -7.27 -21.98 -16.89
C LEU A 627 -8.40 -22.00 -15.85
N VAL A 628 -8.67 -20.88 -15.19
CA VAL A 628 -9.74 -20.74 -14.21
C VAL A 628 -10.74 -19.68 -14.67
N PRO A 629 -12.05 -19.95 -14.57
CA PRO A 629 -13.10 -19.10 -15.16
C PRO A 629 -13.50 -17.91 -14.30
N GLN A 630 -12.84 -17.72 -13.17
CA GLN A 630 -13.19 -16.69 -12.19
C GLN A 630 -11.96 -15.87 -11.82
N GLU A 631 -12.09 -14.56 -11.94
CA GLU A 631 -11.08 -13.60 -11.45
C GLU A 631 -10.94 -13.68 -9.91
N PHE A 632 -9.73 -13.49 -9.41
CA PHE A 632 -9.47 -13.38 -7.98
C PHE A 632 -9.81 -11.96 -7.52
N THR A 633 -10.79 -11.82 -6.62
CA THR A 633 -11.25 -10.53 -6.10
C THR A 633 -11.38 -10.57 -4.57
N GLU A 634 -11.56 -9.40 -3.96
CA GLU A 634 -11.88 -9.29 -2.54
C GLU A 634 -13.29 -9.81 -2.24
N GLU A 635 -14.27 -9.51 -3.12
CA GLU A 635 -15.66 -9.90 -2.97
C GLU A 635 -15.84 -11.43 -2.88
N ASN A 636 -15.03 -12.19 -3.63
CA ASN A 636 -15.07 -13.65 -3.61
C ASN A 636 -14.08 -14.26 -2.61
N GLU A 637 -13.51 -13.44 -1.74
CA GLU A 637 -12.55 -13.79 -0.69
C GLU A 637 -11.21 -14.36 -1.17
N MET A 638 -10.89 -14.32 -2.45
CA MET A 638 -9.64 -14.80 -3.01
C MET A 638 -8.49 -13.79 -2.90
N LEU A 639 -8.81 -12.50 -2.69
CA LEU A 639 -7.84 -11.47 -2.34
C LEU A 639 -8.08 -10.91 -0.93
N THR A 640 -7.06 -10.29 -0.37
CA THR A 640 -7.18 -9.45 0.83
C THR A 640 -7.63 -8.04 0.44
N PRO A 641 -8.08 -7.18 1.40
CA PRO A 641 -8.35 -5.76 1.13
C PRO A 641 -7.17 -4.98 0.53
N THR A 642 -5.96 -5.50 0.70
CA THR A 642 -4.73 -4.98 0.08
C THR A 642 -4.34 -5.72 -1.19
N MET A 643 -5.29 -6.38 -1.85
CA MET A 643 -5.17 -7.08 -3.14
C MET A 643 -4.15 -8.24 -3.17
N LYS A 644 -3.78 -8.81 -2.01
CA LYS A 644 -2.89 -9.98 -1.93
C LYS A 644 -3.67 -11.28 -2.08
N LYS A 645 -3.14 -12.24 -2.86
CA LYS A 645 -3.75 -13.56 -3.08
C LYS A 645 -3.82 -14.37 -1.79
N LYS A 646 -5.02 -14.82 -1.43
CA LYS A 646 -5.23 -15.81 -0.37
C LYS A 646 -5.04 -17.22 -0.96
N ARG A 647 -3.79 -17.61 -1.19
CA ARG A 647 -3.39 -18.84 -1.92
C ARG A 647 -4.17 -20.08 -1.49
N ARG A 648 -4.36 -20.28 -0.19
CA ARG A 648 -5.11 -21.43 0.34
C ARG A 648 -6.56 -21.42 -0.13
N VAL A 649 -7.24 -20.27 -0.09
CA VAL A 649 -8.64 -20.12 -0.54
C VAL A 649 -8.75 -20.43 -2.03
N ILE A 650 -7.80 -19.92 -2.83
CA ILE A 650 -7.76 -20.17 -4.27
C ILE A 650 -7.51 -21.66 -4.55
N MET A 651 -6.55 -22.28 -3.87
CA MET A 651 -6.28 -23.71 -4.02
C MET A 651 -7.48 -24.59 -3.63
N ASP A 652 -8.12 -24.30 -2.49
CA ASP A 652 -9.30 -25.06 -2.03
C ASP A 652 -10.47 -24.90 -3.03
N ARG A 653 -10.64 -23.72 -3.63
CA ARG A 653 -11.70 -23.45 -4.62
C ARG A 653 -11.47 -24.15 -5.96
N PHE A 654 -10.23 -24.25 -6.40
CA PHE A 654 -9.85 -24.84 -7.69
C PHE A 654 -9.08 -26.17 -7.53
N GLU A 655 -9.29 -26.89 -6.43
CA GLU A 655 -8.62 -28.14 -6.12
C GLU A 655 -8.63 -29.12 -7.31
N ASN A 656 -9.79 -29.31 -7.97
CA ASN A 656 -9.90 -30.19 -9.14
C ASN A 656 -9.04 -29.76 -10.33
N ARG A 657 -8.74 -28.47 -10.49
CA ARG A 657 -7.87 -27.95 -11.56
C ARG A 657 -6.40 -28.09 -11.16
N VAL A 658 -6.07 -27.91 -9.90
CA VAL A 658 -4.72 -28.20 -9.36
C VAL A 658 -4.40 -29.69 -9.52
N ASP A 659 -5.33 -30.58 -9.19
CA ASP A 659 -5.14 -32.02 -9.39
C ASP A 659 -4.86 -32.38 -10.85
N ARG A 660 -5.56 -31.76 -11.82
CA ARG A 660 -5.32 -31.97 -13.25
C ARG A 660 -3.90 -31.60 -13.70
N ILE A 661 -3.29 -30.57 -13.08
CA ILE A 661 -1.89 -30.19 -13.37
C ILE A 661 -0.91 -31.32 -13.08
N TYR A 662 -1.18 -32.14 -12.04
CA TYR A 662 -0.25 -33.17 -11.58
C TYR A 662 -0.67 -34.61 -11.88
N ASP A 663 -1.95 -34.88 -12.19
CA ASP A 663 -2.47 -36.23 -12.46
C ASP A 663 -2.00 -36.81 -13.83
N GLU A 664 -1.58 -35.97 -14.77
CA GLU A 664 -1.09 -36.40 -16.09
C GLU A 664 0.44 -36.64 -16.15
N SER A 665 1.17 -36.59 -15.03
CA SER A 665 2.65 -36.64 -14.97
C SER A 665 3.24 -37.99 -14.58
#